data_e04c3e1a547c1031cc601303a8a6205b
#
_entry.id   e04c3e1a547c1031cc601303a8a6205b
#
_cell.length_a   1.000
_cell.length_b   1.000
_cell.length_c   1.000
_cell.angle_alpha   90.00
_cell.angle_beta   90.00
_cell.angle_gamma   90.00
#
_symmetry.space_group_name_H-M   'P 1'
#
loop_
_entity.id
_entity.type
_entity.pdbx_description
1 polymer ?
#
loop_
_entity_poly.entity_id
_entity_poly.type
_entity_poly.pdbx_seq_one_letter_code
_entity_poly.pdbx_strand_id
1 'polypeptide(L)'
;MKTLKNWTLHKQSAHHVELLVDGQHILCLYVLEENLFRVLLKRKGELALDRTWSIAPAQDVPWEGRSREDLSGFSLPAWTLIQHDDTVVIATESLRATVHQPLWLEWHYRNNEGEWLPLVNDRPTSAYLLNAHGDGVAHYQSRRKDERFYGLGDKAGDLQRNGKRYEMRNLDAMGYNAVSTDPLYKHIPFTITRRDDISFGLFYDNLSSCWLDLGNEIDNYHTAYRRWQAEAGDIDYYLFTGERVLDITKAFVRLTGKTLFGPKWSLGYSGSTMHYTDAPDAQNQLMKFIRLCEEHAIPCDSFQLSSGYTSINGKRYVFNWNYDKVPQPKVMSQAFHNAGLHLAANIKPCLLQDHPRYNEVAERGLFIRDSETDEPERSSFWDDEGSNLDFTNPQTIQWWQEGVTTQLLEMGIDSTWNDNNEFEVWDGEARCHGFGQTIAIKHIRPVMPLLMMRASMEAQQRFAPEKRPYLISRSGCAGMQRYVQTWSGDNRTSWDTLRYNTRMGLGMSLSGLYNLGHDVGGFSGDKPDPELFVRWVQNGVMHPRFTIHSWNDDHTVNEPWMYPGVTPAIRSAIELRYRLLPYFYTLMWQAYADDEPMLRPTFLDHEHDVQTFEECDDFLLGRDILVASVVEQGERQRRVWLPDNETGWYDFYNGEWFSGGQWITLDAPLEKLPLMVRAGAGLPLSKRITYVSAEQDDTRELKLFPLKGVGTTSGLLFEDDGESWGYQTGNALWVEWEMVCDGATINLKVNARGDYRPAWSALKVSLPVEEKRTLLVNGVEGSEWMR
;
A
#
# COMPACT_ATOMS: atom_id res chain seq x y z
N MET A 1 31.95 4.29 -13.32
CA MET A 1 31.94 4.43 -11.85
C MET A 1 33.26 3.93 -11.28
N LYS A 2 33.73 4.52 -10.17
CA LYS A 2 34.95 4.15 -9.47
C LYS A 2 34.61 3.29 -8.26
N THR A 3 35.25 2.14 -8.12
CA THR A 3 35.13 1.26 -6.95
C THR A 3 35.89 1.83 -5.78
N LEU A 4 35.27 1.86 -4.59
CA LEU A 4 35.90 2.19 -3.32
C LEU A 4 36.64 0.95 -2.78
N LYS A 5 37.84 1.10 -2.23
CA LYS A 5 38.70 -0.04 -1.91
C LYS A 5 39.31 -0.01 -0.52
N ASN A 6 40.05 1.03 -0.21
CA ASN A 6 40.87 1.04 1.00
C ASN A 6 40.16 1.74 2.13
N TRP A 7 40.22 1.21 3.33
CA TRP A 7 39.62 1.85 4.48
C TRP A 7 40.50 1.72 5.72
N THR A 8 40.30 2.62 6.66
CA THR A 8 40.85 2.56 8.01
C THR A 8 39.77 2.87 9.02
N LEU A 9 39.85 2.28 10.21
CA LEU A 9 38.93 2.65 11.30
C LEU A 9 39.18 4.09 11.67
N HIS A 10 38.16 4.94 11.53
CA HIS A 10 38.26 6.38 11.76
C HIS A 10 37.73 6.77 13.15
N LYS A 11 36.55 6.26 13.52
CA LYS A 11 35.88 6.60 14.77
C LYS A 11 34.95 5.50 15.22
N GLN A 12 34.85 5.30 16.52
CA GLN A 12 33.80 4.51 17.17
C GLN A 12 32.96 5.44 18.03
N SER A 13 31.65 5.38 17.87
CA SER A 13 30.66 6.12 18.65
C SER A 13 29.77 5.15 19.43
N ALA A 14 28.82 5.66 20.22
CA ALA A 14 27.95 4.81 21.02
C ALA A 14 27.11 3.83 20.20
N HIS A 15 26.71 4.21 18.97
CA HIS A 15 25.76 3.46 18.14
C HIS A 15 26.24 3.22 16.71
N HIS A 16 27.48 3.64 16.36
CA HIS A 16 28.01 3.43 15.01
C HIS A 16 29.53 3.44 14.96
N VAL A 17 30.02 2.96 13.86
CA VAL A 17 31.44 2.98 13.48
C VAL A 17 31.61 3.80 12.21
N GLU A 18 32.67 4.58 12.13
CA GLU A 18 33.05 5.32 10.93
C GLU A 18 34.37 4.76 10.37
N LEU A 19 34.37 4.49 9.08
CA LEU A 19 35.57 4.07 8.33
C LEU A 19 35.93 5.18 7.34
N LEU A 20 37.20 5.59 7.34
CA LEU A 20 37.74 6.50 6.34
C LEU A 20 38.07 5.68 5.10
N VAL A 21 37.38 5.91 3.99
CA VAL A 21 37.46 5.15 2.75
C VAL A 21 38.19 5.95 1.68
N ASP A 22 39.19 5.33 1.05
CA ASP A 22 40.06 5.94 0.03
C ASP A 22 40.62 7.31 0.45
N GLY A 23 40.82 7.52 1.76
CA GLY A 23 41.38 8.74 2.35
C GLY A 23 40.48 9.97 2.30
N GLN A 24 39.23 9.85 1.88
CA GLN A 24 38.36 11.02 1.70
C GLN A 24 36.85 10.78 1.98
N HIS A 25 36.36 9.54 1.87
CA HIS A 25 34.94 9.22 2.10
C HIS A 25 34.76 8.64 3.50
N ILE A 26 33.55 8.75 4.04
CA ILE A 26 33.22 8.15 5.34
C ILE A 26 32.11 7.12 5.15
N LEU A 27 32.39 5.87 5.50
CA LEU A 27 31.36 4.82 5.60
C LEU A 27 30.97 4.68 7.07
N CYS A 28 29.71 4.92 7.37
CA CYS A 28 29.13 4.73 8.69
C CYS A 28 28.34 3.42 8.74
N LEU A 29 28.55 2.62 9.78
CA LEU A 29 27.75 1.44 10.04
C LEU A 29 27.09 1.60 11.41
N TYR A 30 25.76 1.77 11.38
CA TYR A 30 24.93 1.98 12.57
C TYR A 30 24.32 0.68 13.06
N VAL A 31 24.30 0.48 14.36
CA VAL A 31 23.56 -0.57 15.04
C VAL A 31 22.29 0.06 15.60
N LEU A 32 21.13 -0.19 14.97
CA LEU A 32 19.87 0.45 15.32
C LEU A 32 18.99 -0.42 16.21
N GLU A 33 18.89 -1.70 15.87
CA GLU A 33 18.10 -2.71 16.58
C GLU A 33 18.93 -4.01 16.67
N GLU A 34 18.51 -4.99 17.45
CA GLU A 34 19.17 -6.29 17.52
C GLU A 34 19.38 -6.92 16.14
N ASN A 35 18.40 -6.76 15.26
CA ASN A 35 18.38 -7.34 13.91
C ASN A 35 18.26 -6.30 12.80
N LEU A 36 18.55 -5.02 13.08
CA LEU A 36 18.49 -3.92 12.12
C LEU A 36 19.77 -3.10 12.18
N PHE A 37 20.52 -3.11 11.08
CA PHE A 37 21.70 -2.28 10.88
C PHE A 37 21.50 -1.34 9.70
N ARG A 38 22.26 -0.23 9.70
CA ARG A 38 22.25 0.76 8.61
C ARG A 38 23.66 1.02 8.13
N VAL A 39 23.84 1.09 6.82
CA VAL A 39 25.10 1.47 6.18
C VAL A 39 24.90 2.77 5.41
N LEU A 40 25.68 3.80 5.74
CA LEU A 40 25.61 5.13 5.15
C LEU A 40 26.98 5.54 4.65
N LEU A 41 27.11 5.79 3.35
CA LEU A 41 28.34 6.31 2.74
C LEU A 41 28.22 7.81 2.50
N LYS A 42 29.05 8.59 3.17
CA LYS A 42 29.18 10.04 3.02
C LYS A 42 30.31 10.33 2.02
N ARG A 43 29.96 10.81 0.83
CA ARG A 43 30.94 11.17 -0.19
C ARG A 43 31.76 12.37 0.25
N LYS A 44 33.08 12.23 0.32
CA LYS A 44 33.99 13.24 0.88
C LYS A 44 33.62 13.72 2.30
N GLY A 45 32.99 12.83 3.07
CA GLY A 45 32.54 13.12 4.41
C GLY A 45 31.23 13.92 4.53
N GLU A 46 30.56 14.20 3.41
CA GLU A 46 29.32 14.99 3.35
C GLU A 46 28.16 14.17 2.80
N LEU A 47 26.93 14.51 3.21
CA LEU A 47 25.69 13.94 2.68
C LEU A 47 25.21 14.75 1.47
N ALA A 48 24.77 14.08 0.41
CA ALA A 48 24.09 14.74 -0.70
C ALA A 48 22.72 15.28 -0.27
N LEU A 49 22.05 14.58 0.66
CA LEU A 49 20.80 15.01 1.29
C LEU A 49 20.86 14.66 2.79
N ASP A 50 20.80 15.66 3.66
CA ASP A 50 20.99 15.49 5.10
C ASP A 50 19.73 15.07 5.88
N ARG A 51 18.65 14.80 5.16
CA ARG A 51 17.33 14.51 5.74
C ARG A 51 16.62 13.39 5.01
N THR A 52 15.62 12.82 5.67
CA THR A 52 14.75 11.77 5.12
C THR A 52 13.29 12.00 5.53
N TRP A 53 12.39 11.60 4.66
CA TRP A 53 10.94 11.59 4.92
C TRP A 53 10.38 10.16 5.01
N SER A 54 11.21 9.16 4.73
CA SER A 54 10.80 7.77 4.71
C SER A 54 11.00 7.06 6.04
N ILE A 55 11.94 7.49 6.87
CA ILE A 55 12.26 6.85 8.15
C ILE A 55 11.45 7.48 9.28
N ALA A 56 10.50 6.70 9.82
CA ALA A 56 9.55 7.17 10.84
C ALA A 56 9.26 6.06 11.86
N PRO A 57 10.25 5.64 12.67
CA PRO A 57 10.12 4.42 13.50
C PRO A 57 9.18 4.55 14.69
N ALA A 58 8.84 5.74 15.14
CA ALA A 58 7.98 5.93 16.31
C ALA A 58 6.87 6.96 16.09
N GLN A 59 7.13 7.95 15.26
CA GLN A 59 6.25 9.08 14.99
C GLN A 59 6.37 9.49 13.53
N ASP A 60 5.46 10.37 13.09
CA ASP A 60 5.62 11.01 11.80
C ASP A 60 6.88 11.90 11.77
N VAL A 61 7.34 12.25 10.59
CA VAL A 61 8.52 13.08 10.39
C VAL A 61 8.14 14.58 10.42
N PRO A 62 9.07 15.50 10.74
CA PRO A 62 8.86 16.92 10.51
C PRO A 62 8.59 17.21 9.02
N TRP A 63 7.91 18.34 8.74
CA TRP A 63 7.66 18.77 7.35
C TRP A 63 8.95 18.90 6.54
N GLU A 64 9.99 19.45 7.13
CA GLU A 64 11.32 19.59 6.54
C GLU A 64 12.13 18.31 6.43
N GLY A 65 11.57 17.22 6.90
CA GLY A 65 12.25 15.92 6.97
C GLY A 65 12.95 15.69 8.31
N ARG A 66 13.26 14.46 8.58
CA ARG A 66 14.03 14.01 9.75
C ARG A 66 15.52 14.07 9.42
N SER A 67 16.36 14.55 10.34
CA SER A 67 17.81 14.46 10.16
C SER A 67 18.25 13.00 9.95
N ARG A 68 19.15 12.76 9.01
CA ARG A 68 19.74 11.44 8.80
C ARG A 68 20.61 10.97 9.97
N GLU A 69 20.97 11.85 10.87
CA GLU A 69 21.73 11.51 12.08
C GLU A 69 20.83 11.31 13.32
N ASP A 70 19.53 11.51 13.18
CA ASP A 70 18.57 11.27 14.25
C ASP A 70 18.34 9.74 14.41
N LEU A 71 18.65 9.22 15.60
CA LEU A 71 18.49 7.81 15.97
C LEU A 71 17.28 7.57 16.90
N SER A 72 16.48 8.59 17.17
CA SER A 72 15.29 8.44 18.01
C SER A 72 14.29 7.44 17.43
N GLY A 73 13.62 6.70 18.31
CA GLY A 73 12.65 5.67 17.93
C GLY A 73 13.25 4.28 17.68
N PHE A 74 14.57 4.16 17.69
CA PHE A 74 15.25 2.85 17.65
C PHE A 74 15.64 2.39 19.05
N SER A 75 15.75 1.08 19.27
CA SER A 75 16.09 0.52 20.59
C SER A 75 17.55 0.72 20.99
N LEU A 76 18.44 0.86 20.01
CA LEU A 76 19.87 1.10 20.19
C LEU A 76 20.52 0.10 21.15
N PRO A 77 20.54 -1.20 20.84
CA PRO A 77 21.02 -2.25 21.72
C PRO A 77 22.54 -2.18 21.96
N ALA A 78 23.00 -2.93 22.95
CA ALA A 78 24.43 -3.17 23.13
C ALA A 78 25.03 -3.92 21.94
N TRP A 79 26.26 -3.61 21.59
CA TRP A 79 26.96 -4.22 20.47
C TRP A 79 28.45 -4.31 20.73
N THR A 80 29.15 -5.13 19.98
CA THR A 80 30.58 -5.35 20.08
C THR A 80 31.31 -4.93 18.80
N LEU A 81 32.54 -4.49 18.95
CA LEU A 81 33.47 -4.24 17.85
C LEU A 81 34.73 -5.02 18.10
N ILE A 82 35.17 -5.80 17.11
CA ILE A 82 36.45 -6.53 17.09
C ILE A 82 37.21 -6.12 15.85
N GLN A 83 38.41 -5.58 16.02
CA GLN A 83 39.30 -5.18 14.93
C GLN A 83 40.40 -6.22 14.77
N HIS A 84 40.59 -6.67 13.52
CA HIS A 84 41.73 -7.45 13.05
C HIS A 84 42.52 -6.64 12.01
N ASP A 85 43.62 -7.18 11.49
CA ASP A 85 44.47 -6.46 10.53
C ASP A 85 43.70 -6.03 9.27
N ASP A 86 42.90 -6.93 8.71
CA ASP A 86 42.17 -6.72 7.44
C ASP A 86 40.64 -6.69 7.61
N THR A 87 40.14 -6.74 8.81
CA THR A 87 38.70 -6.77 9.05
C THR A 87 38.28 -6.02 10.30
N VAL A 88 37.02 -5.51 10.29
CA VAL A 88 36.30 -5.04 11.46
C VAL A 88 34.99 -5.80 11.56
N VAL A 89 34.74 -6.39 12.72
CA VAL A 89 33.51 -7.15 13.02
C VAL A 89 32.65 -6.35 14.01
N ILE A 90 31.40 -6.13 13.64
CA ILE A 90 30.40 -5.42 14.42
C ILE A 90 29.22 -6.35 14.62
N ALA A 91 28.82 -6.59 15.88
CA ALA A 91 27.79 -7.57 16.18
C ALA A 91 26.90 -7.16 17.36
N THR A 92 25.60 -7.46 17.22
CA THR A 92 24.65 -7.63 18.32
C THR A 92 24.55 -9.12 18.69
N GLU A 93 23.57 -9.51 19.49
CA GLU A 93 23.31 -10.93 19.76
C GLU A 93 22.76 -11.68 18.53
N SER A 94 22.12 -10.96 17.58
CA SER A 94 21.37 -11.56 16.47
C SER A 94 21.97 -11.34 15.09
N LEU A 95 22.68 -10.22 14.87
CA LEU A 95 23.18 -9.80 13.56
C LEU A 95 24.64 -9.37 13.64
N ARG A 96 25.43 -9.77 12.66
CA ARG A 96 26.86 -9.47 12.58
C ARG A 96 27.25 -9.01 11.18
N ALA A 97 27.94 -7.89 11.11
CA ALA A 97 28.59 -7.36 9.90
C ALA A 97 30.09 -7.45 10.04
N THR A 98 30.77 -7.97 9.01
CA THR A 98 32.23 -7.98 8.89
C THR A 98 32.61 -7.11 7.70
N VAL A 99 33.42 -6.07 7.93
CA VAL A 99 33.95 -5.23 6.87
C VAL A 99 35.34 -5.75 6.49
N HIS A 100 35.55 -6.02 5.21
CA HIS A 100 36.80 -6.60 4.66
C HIS A 100 37.62 -5.56 3.88
N GLN A 101 38.93 -5.86 3.76
CA GLN A 101 39.84 -5.23 2.79
C GLN A 101 39.96 -6.12 1.53
N PRO A 102 39.81 -5.56 0.32
CA PRO A 102 39.26 -4.26 -0.01
C PRO A 102 37.79 -4.15 0.41
N LEU A 103 37.21 -2.96 0.37
CA LEU A 103 35.90 -2.67 0.96
C LEU A 103 34.76 -3.53 0.40
N TRP A 104 34.28 -4.45 1.20
CA TRP A 104 33.02 -5.17 1.04
C TRP A 104 32.52 -5.67 2.41
N LEU A 105 31.23 -5.84 2.59
CA LEU A 105 30.61 -6.29 3.83
C LEU A 105 30.09 -7.72 3.68
N GLU A 106 30.28 -8.49 4.75
CA GLU A 106 29.74 -9.83 4.92
C GLU A 106 28.82 -9.85 6.12
N TRP A 107 27.62 -10.41 5.93
CA TRP A 107 26.58 -10.43 6.95
C TRP A 107 26.30 -11.85 7.42
N HIS A 108 26.14 -12.01 8.75
CA HIS A 108 25.73 -13.26 9.38
C HIS A 108 24.58 -12.99 10.33
N TYR A 109 23.68 -13.95 10.45
CA TYR A 109 22.65 -13.96 11.46
C TYR A 109 22.92 -15.11 12.45
N ARG A 110 22.38 -14.99 13.67
CA ARG A 110 22.47 -16.03 14.68
C ARG A 110 21.19 -16.84 14.70
N ASN A 111 21.29 -18.15 14.51
CA ASN A 111 20.14 -19.05 14.57
C ASN A 111 19.70 -19.33 16.02
N ASN A 112 18.60 -20.05 16.18
CA ASN A 112 18.05 -20.40 17.50
C ASN A 112 18.95 -21.37 18.31
N GLU A 113 19.92 -22.01 17.66
CA GLU A 113 20.93 -22.88 18.28
C GLU A 113 22.16 -22.10 18.75
N GLY A 114 22.20 -20.80 18.46
CA GLY A 114 23.30 -19.90 18.83
C GLY A 114 24.46 -19.88 17.85
N GLU A 115 24.30 -20.47 16.66
CA GLU A 115 25.31 -20.52 15.63
C GLU A 115 25.21 -19.31 14.67
N TRP A 116 26.36 -18.78 14.23
CA TRP A 116 26.43 -17.77 13.21
C TRP A 116 26.39 -18.38 11.81
N LEU A 117 25.35 -18.05 11.05
CA LEU A 117 25.13 -18.56 9.69
C LEU A 117 25.23 -17.41 8.67
N PRO A 118 25.72 -17.70 7.43
CA PRO A 118 25.81 -16.68 6.39
C PRO A 118 24.43 -16.13 6.02
N LEU A 119 24.29 -14.80 5.95
CA LEU A 119 23.09 -14.12 5.49
C LEU A 119 23.24 -13.68 4.04
N VAL A 120 24.06 -12.69 3.81
CA VAL A 120 24.36 -12.12 2.50
C VAL A 120 25.74 -11.47 2.57
N ASN A 121 26.42 -11.37 1.44
CA ASN A 121 27.64 -10.59 1.33
C ASN A 121 27.60 -9.67 0.11
N ASP A 122 28.30 -8.56 0.24
CA ASP A 122 28.60 -7.71 -0.90
C ASP A 122 29.43 -8.46 -1.94
N ARG A 123 29.45 -7.98 -3.18
CA ARG A 123 30.33 -8.51 -4.21
C ARG A 123 31.80 -8.18 -3.86
N PRO A 124 32.66 -9.17 -3.58
CA PRO A 124 33.97 -8.89 -2.99
C PRO A 124 34.91 -8.06 -3.86
N THR A 125 34.73 -8.13 -5.17
CA THR A 125 35.62 -7.44 -6.13
C THR A 125 35.28 -5.98 -6.34
N SER A 126 34.03 -5.61 -6.19
CA SER A 126 33.51 -4.25 -6.42
C SER A 126 32.12 -4.13 -5.82
N ALA A 127 32.05 -3.57 -4.62
CA ALA A 127 30.79 -3.46 -3.86
C ALA A 127 30.19 -2.06 -3.91
N TYR A 128 30.97 -1.04 -3.54
CA TYR A 128 30.52 0.36 -3.45
C TYR A 128 31.19 1.19 -4.54
N LEU A 129 30.39 1.83 -5.36
CA LEU A 129 30.88 2.61 -6.51
C LEU A 129 30.30 4.02 -6.49
N LEU A 130 31.15 4.99 -6.80
CA LEU A 130 30.77 6.37 -7.01
C LEU A 130 31.13 6.80 -8.44
N ASN A 131 30.29 7.62 -9.05
CA ASN A 131 30.62 8.24 -10.33
C ASN A 131 31.77 9.26 -10.09
N ALA A 132 32.81 9.19 -10.91
CA ALA A 132 33.99 10.06 -10.75
C ALA A 132 33.69 11.53 -11.04
N HIS A 133 32.79 11.80 -11.99
CA HIS A 133 32.48 13.16 -12.50
C HIS A 133 31.02 13.55 -12.38
N GLY A 134 30.20 12.70 -11.79
CA GLY A 134 28.76 12.94 -11.60
C GLY A 134 28.30 12.45 -10.24
N ASP A 135 26.99 12.49 -10.01
CA ASP A 135 26.38 12.22 -8.71
C ASP A 135 26.00 10.74 -8.51
N GLY A 136 26.05 9.93 -9.56
CA GLY A 136 25.61 8.54 -9.54
C GLY A 136 26.35 7.66 -8.53
N VAL A 137 25.63 6.73 -7.96
CA VAL A 137 26.09 5.77 -6.94
C VAL A 137 25.59 4.37 -7.25
N ALA A 138 26.31 3.34 -6.83
CA ALA A 138 25.91 1.95 -6.99
C ALA A 138 26.40 1.06 -5.86
N HIS A 139 25.63 0.03 -5.56
CA HIS A 139 25.96 -1.01 -4.59
C HIS A 139 25.64 -2.38 -5.17
N TYR A 140 26.59 -3.31 -5.03
CA TYR A 140 26.50 -4.68 -5.54
C TYR A 140 26.57 -5.68 -4.40
N GLN A 141 25.67 -6.65 -4.42
CA GLN A 141 25.69 -7.79 -3.51
C GLN A 141 25.71 -9.10 -4.29
N SER A 142 26.33 -10.12 -3.73
CA SER A 142 26.25 -11.47 -4.26
C SER A 142 24.84 -12.02 -4.14
N ARG A 143 24.46 -12.88 -5.08
CA ARG A 143 23.13 -13.49 -5.14
C ARG A 143 23.27 -15.01 -5.14
N ARG A 144 22.45 -15.69 -4.33
CA ARG A 144 22.36 -17.14 -4.29
C ARG A 144 21.24 -17.63 -5.22
N LYS A 145 21.30 -18.87 -5.65
CA LYS A 145 20.29 -19.48 -6.54
C LYS A 145 19.00 -19.85 -5.81
N ASP A 146 19.10 -20.08 -4.50
CA ASP A 146 17.98 -20.47 -3.62
C ASP A 146 17.21 -19.28 -3.05
N GLU A 147 17.55 -18.05 -3.41
CA GLU A 147 16.88 -16.84 -2.97
C GLU A 147 15.66 -16.50 -3.82
N ARG A 148 14.59 -16.07 -3.17
CA ARG A 148 13.40 -15.47 -3.79
C ARG A 148 13.30 -14.00 -3.39
N PHE A 149 13.06 -13.12 -4.36
CA PHE A 149 12.97 -11.69 -4.15
C PHE A 149 11.52 -11.21 -4.30
N TYR A 150 11.07 -10.38 -3.36
CA TYR A 150 9.76 -9.73 -3.36
C TYR A 150 9.92 -8.24 -3.03
N GLY A 151 8.82 -7.49 -3.07
CA GLY A 151 8.79 -6.08 -2.71
C GLY A 151 8.74 -5.15 -3.92
N LEU A 152 9.40 -4.00 -3.83
CA LEU A 152 9.50 -2.95 -4.85
C LEU A 152 8.19 -2.17 -5.12
N GLY A 153 7.15 -2.34 -4.32
CA GLY A 153 5.88 -1.62 -4.48
C GLY A 153 5.09 -2.07 -5.71
N ASP A 154 4.58 -1.10 -6.48
CA ASP A 154 3.77 -1.32 -7.68
C ASP A 154 4.65 -1.68 -8.88
N LYS A 155 4.82 -2.97 -9.13
CA LYS A 155 5.56 -3.47 -10.29
C LYS A 155 4.72 -4.43 -11.12
N ALA A 156 4.84 -4.30 -12.44
CA ALA A 156 4.21 -5.20 -13.40
C ALA A 156 4.83 -6.59 -13.37
N GLY A 157 4.08 -7.58 -13.80
CA GLY A 157 4.54 -8.97 -13.95
C GLY A 157 4.32 -9.80 -12.71
N ASP A 158 5.16 -10.80 -12.56
CA ASP A 158 5.06 -11.78 -11.47
C ASP A 158 5.31 -11.16 -10.10
N LEU A 159 4.78 -11.79 -9.06
CA LEU A 159 5.01 -11.39 -7.68
C LEU A 159 6.48 -11.56 -7.28
N GLN A 160 7.12 -12.67 -7.69
CA GLN A 160 8.54 -12.90 -7.51
C GLN A 160 9.36 -12.06 -8.48
N ARG A 161 10.37 -11.36 -7.99
CA ARG A 161 11.15 -10.35 -8.73
C ARG A 161 12.44 -10.87 -9.36
N ASN A 162 12.75 -12.15 -9.19
CA ASN A 162 14.02 -12.76 -9.67
C ASN A 162 14.23 -12.61 -11.17
N GLY A 163 15.48 -12.37 -11.55
CA GLY A 163 15.92 -12.37 -12.96
C GLY A 163 15.52 -11.13 -13.76
N LYS A 164 14.99 -10.09 -13.11
CA LYS A 164 14.53 -8.86 -13.76
C LYS A 164 15.26 -7.63 -13.21
N ARG A 165 15.20 -6.56 -13.99
CA ARG A 165 15.64 -5.22 -13.60
C ARG A 165 14.42 -4.31 -13.54
N TYR A 166 14.34 -3.50 -12.48
CA TYR A 166 13.24 -2.57 -12.25
C TYR A 166 13.76 -1.15 -12.06
N GLU A 167 13.02 -0.19 -12.61
CA GLU A 167 13.29 1.23 -12.45
C GLU A 167 12.35 1.83 -11.41
N MET A 168 12.89 2.62 -10.49
CA MET A 168 12.16 3.47 -9.55
C MET A 168 12.20 4.90 -10.07
N ARG A 169 11.15 5.29 -10.77
CA ARG A 169 10.95 6.64 -11.29
C ARG A 169 9.45 6.88 -11.30
N ASN A 170 8.98 7.85 -10.53
CA ASN A 170 7.57 8.22 -10.54
C ASN A 170 7.19 8.72 -11.95
N LEU A 171 6.32 7.99 -12.62
CA LEU A 171 5.94 8.23 -14.01
C LEU A 171 4.44 7.96 -14.18
N ASP A 172 3.75 8.80 -14.96
CA ASP A 172 2.39 8.53 -15.41
C ASP A 172 2.41 7.49 -16.54
N ALA A 173 2.20 6.25 -16.16
CA ALA A 173 2.19 5.11 -17.08
C ALA A 173 0.77 4.81 -17.59
N MET A 174 0.04 5.81 -18.05
CA MET A 174 -1.35 5.69 -18.51
C MET A 174 -1.52 4.54 -19.51
N GLY A 175 -2.47 3.65 -19.22
CA GLY A 175 -2.76 2.49 -20.06
C GLY A 175 -1.65 1.44 -20.03
N TYR A 176 -0.95 1.32 -18.90
CA TYR A 176 0.18 0.40 -18.77
C TYR A 176 -0.19 -1.06 -19.06
N ASN A 177 0.78 -1.81 -19.56
CA ASN A 177 0.70 -3.26 -19.66
C ASN A 177 1.09 -3.84 -18.29
N ALA A 178 0.13 -4.49 -17.61
CA ALA A 178 0.33 -5.03 -16.26
C ALA A 178 1.33 -6.20 -16.19
N VAL A 179 1.73 -6.75 -17.33
CA VAL A 179 2.73 -7.83 -17.44
C VAL A 179 4.16 -7.28 -17.49
N SER A 180 4.38 -6.10 -18.11
CA SER A 180 5.73 -5.71 -18.50
C SER A 180 6.11 -4.24 -18.35
N THR A 181 5.17 -3.33 -18.16
CA THR A 181 5.50 -1.90 -18.10
C THR A 181 6.30 -1.54 -16.86
N ASP A 182 7.41 -0.85 -17.05
CA ASP A 182 8.28 -0.31 -16.01
C ASP A 182 9.00 0.94 -16.55
N PRO A 183 9.11 2.03 -15.78
CA PRO A 183 8.63 2.23 -14.40
C PRO A 183 7.13 2.52 -14.32
N LEU A 184 6.63 2.58 -13.07
CA LEU A 184 5.25 2.93 -12.75
C LEU A 184 5.20 4.17 -11.83
N TYR A 185 4.25 4.22 -10.88
CA TYR A 185 3.87 5.46 -10.19
C TYR A 185 4.59 5.74 -8.88
N LYS A 186 5.26 4.74 -8.28
CA LYS A 186 5.76 4.81 -6.91
C LYS A 186 7.25 4.52 -6.81
N HIS A 187 7.88 5.11 -5.80
CA HIS A 187 9.31 4.96 -5.50
C HIS A 187 9.50 4.22 -4.17
N ILE A 188 9.67 2.90 -4.22
CA ILE A 188 9.86 2.07 -3.03
C ILE A 188 11.02 1.09 -3.28
N PRO A 189 12.27 1.54 -3.13
CA PRO A 189 13.45 0.70 -3.35
C PRO A 189 13.71 -0.25 -2.17
N PHE A 190 12.74 -1.10 -1.90
CA PHE A 190 12.72 -2.09 -0.83
C PHE A 190 12.55 -3.48 -1.39
N THR A 191 13.47 -4.38 -1.04
CA THR A 191 13.42 -5.80 -1.40
C THR A 191 13.32 -6.67 -0.17
N ILE A 192 12.56 -7.74 -0.29
CA ILE A 192 12.53 -8.87 0.64
C ILE A 192 13.26 -10.02 -0.02
N THR A 193 14.27 -10.55 0.65
CA THR A 193 14.97 -11.79 0.23
C THR A 193 14.52 -12.92 1.14
N ARG A 194 13.92 -13.94 0.55
CA ARG A 194 13.46 -15.13 1.27
C ARG A 194 14.36 -16.33 0.95
N ARG A 195 14.82 -17.01 1.97
CA ARG A 195 15.45 -18.34 1.93
C ARG A 195 14.71 -19.27 2.88
N ASP A 196 15.00 -20.57 2.80
CA ASP A 196 14.33 -21.56 3.66
C ASP A 196 14.67 -21.38 5.15
N ASP A 197 15.86 -20.84 5.45
CA ASP A 197 16.39 -20.67 6.79
C ASP A 197 16.12 -19.29 7.39
N ILE A 198 16.01 -18.23 6.56
CA ILE A 198 15.92 -16.85 7.03
C ILE A 198 15.36 -15.95 5.94
N SER A 199 14.73 -14.88 6.35
CA SER A 199 14.36 -13.76 5.45
C SER A 199 15.06 -12.48 5.88
N PHE A 200 15.33 -11.59 4.94
CA PHE A 200 15.85 -10.25 5.25
C PHE A 200 15.29 -9.19 4.32
N GLY A 201 15.15 -8.00 4.86
CA GLY A 201 14.79 -6.79 4.13
C GLY A 201 16.02 -5.96 3.82
N LEU A 202 15.99 -5.30 2.66
CA LEU A 202 16.98 -4.33 2.26
C LEU A 202 16.28 -3.13 1.68
N PHE A 203 16.40 -1.99 2.34
CA PHE A 203 15.78 -0.73 1.94
C PHE A 203 16.84 0.34 1.68
N TYR A 204 16.84 0.89 0.47
CA TYR A 204 17.70 2.02 0.11
C TYR A 204 16.93 3.33 0.33
N ASP A 205 17.30 4.09 1.36
CA ASP A 205 16.73 5.40 1.64
C ASP A 205 17.38 6.48 0.77
N ASN A 206 17.10 6.39 -0.52
CA ASN A 206 17.55 7.32 -1.55
C ASN A 206 16.35 7.64 -2.46
N LEU A 207 16.03 8.91 -2.59
CA LEU A 207 14.85 9.41 -3.32
C LEU A 207 15.14 9.75 -4.78
N SER A 208 16.38 9.60 -5.24
CA SER A 208 16.74 9.77 -6.64
C SER A 208 16.27 8.58 -7.46
N SER A 209 15.96 8.80 -8.72
CA SER A 209 15.62 7.71 -9.63
C SER A 209 16.69 6.64 -9.60
N CYS A 210 16.28 5.40 -9.49
CA CYS A 210 17.21 4.29 -9.29
C CYS A 210 16.76 3.02 -10.02
N TRP A 211 17.67 2.07 -10.11
CA TRP A 211 17.43 0.75 -10.71
C TRP A 211 17.84 -0.32 -9.72
N LEU A 212 16.99 -1.36 -9.62
CA LEU A 212 17.32 -2.59 -8.92
C LEU A 212 17.36 -3.73 -9.93
N ASP A 213 18.53 -4.30 -10.09
CA ASP A 213 18.76 -5.48 -10.92
C ASP A 213 18.83 -6.71 -10.01
N LEU A 214 17.89 -7.61 -10.15
CA LEU A 214 17.74 -8.80 -9.30
C LEU A 214 18.14 -10.09 -10.04
N GLY A 215 19.19 -9.98 -10.87
CA GLY A 215 19.77 -11.11 -11.60
C GLY A 215 19.52 -11.11 -13.09
N ASN A 216 19.07 -9.99 -13.66
CA ASN A 216 19.00 -9.79 -15.11
C ASN A 216 20.39 -9.55 -15.71
N GLU A 217 21.23 -8.77 -15.03
CA GLU A 217 22.60 -8.52 -15.46
C GLU A 217 23.51 -9.69 -15.07
N ILE A 218 24.28 -10.16 -16.03
CA ILE A 218 25.31 -11.19 -15.84
C ILE A 218 26.59 -10.77 -16.57
N ASP A 219 27.73 -11.14 -16.04
CA ASP A 219 29.02 -10.99 -16.73
C ASP A 219 29.90 -12.22 -16.49
N ASN A 220 31.00 -12.30 -17.26
CA ASN A 220 31.89 -13.44 -17.18
C ASN A 220 32.98 -13.31 -16.09
N TYR A 221 33.02 -12.19 -15.35
CA TYR A 221 34.11 -11.90 -14.41
C TYR A 221 33.65 -12.05 -12.96
N HIS A 222 32.33 -12.12 -12.71
CA HIS A 222 31.76 -12.18 -11.37
C HIS A 222 30.79 -13.34 -11.21
N THR A 223 30.71 -13.88 -10.02
CA THR A 223 29.62 -14.76 -9.60
C THR A 223 28.28 -14.01 -9.64
N ALA A 224 27.18 -14.73 -9.60
CA ALA A 224 25.84 -14.12 -9.64
C ALA A 224 25.70 -13.01 -8.58
N TYR A 225 25.14 -11.88 -8.98
CA TYR A 225 24.99 -10.71 -8.15
C TYR A 225 23.66 -10.01 -8.39
N ARG A 226 23.33 -9.09 -7.49
CA ARG A 226 22.27 -8.08 -7.64
C ARG A 226 22.85 -6.70 -7.47
N ARG A 227 22.18 -5.69 -8.03
CA ARG A 227 22.68 -4.31 -8.04
C ARG A 227 21.57 -3.34 -7.73
N TRP A 228 21.85 -2.37 -6.89
CA TRP A 228 21.14 -1.11 -6.80
C TRP A 228 22.01 0.00 -7.35
N GLN A 229 21.43 0.90 -8.16
CA GLN A 229 22.13 2.04 -8.73
C GLN A 229 21.17 3.23 -8.77
N ALA A 230 21.62 4.41 -8.30
CA ALA A 230 20.86 5.65 -8.37
C ALA A 230 21.59 6.71 -9.19
N GLU A 231 20.81 7.62 -9.80
CA GLU A 231 21.36 8.72 -10.57
C GLU A 231 22.07 9.77 -9.70
N ALA A 232 21.68 9.88 -8.43
CA ALA A 232 22.25 10.81 -7.45
C ALA A 232 21.96 10.34 -6.01
N GLY A 233 22.35 11.17 -5.04
CA GLY A 233 22.09 10.90 -3.62
C GLY A 233 23.17 10.07 -2.96
N ASP A 234 22.84 9.57 -1.77
CA ASP A 234 23.78 8.82 -0.94
C ASP A 234 23.51 7.31 -1.06
N ILE A 235 24.55 6.49 -0.83
CA ILE A 235 24.34 5.07 -0.53
C ILE A 235 23.95 5.01 0.94
N ASP A 236 22.70 4.76 1.20
CA ASP A 236 22.11 4.69 2.53
C ASP A 236 21.11 3.54 2.57
N TYR A 237 21.46 2.43 3.19
CA TYR A 237 20.58 1.29 3.25
C TYR A 237 20.40 0.73 4.65
N TYR A 238 19.23 0.17 4.88
CA TYR A 238 18.81 -0.53 6.09
C TYR A 238 18.72 -2.02 5.76
N LEU A 239 19.37 -2.86 6.56
CA LEU A 239 19.32 -4.31 6.46
C LEU A 239 18.75 -4.87 7.76
N PHE A 240 17.72 -5.69 7.65
CA PHE A 240 17.05 -6.27 8.81
C PHE A 240 16.57 -7.69 8.53
N THR A 241 16.58 -8.53 9.57
CA THR A 241 16.28 -9.95 9.48
C THR A 241 14.97 -10.32 10.15
N GLY A 242 14.40 -11.44 9.75
CA GLY A 242 13.23 -12.07 10.34
C GLY A 242 13.13 -13.52 9.89
N GLU A 243 12.40 -14.34 10.64
CA GLU A 243 12.22 -15.75 10.28
C GLU A 243 11.35 -15.90 9.03
N ARG A 244 10.34 -15.05 8.88
CA ARG A 244 9.34 -15.11 7.82
C ARG A 244 9.28 -13.82 7.00
N VAL A 245 8.74 -13.92 5.79
CA VAL A 245 8.46 -12.75 4.95
C VAL A 245 7.54 -11.75 5.66
N LEU A 246 6.53 -12.23 6.40
CA LEU A 246 5.65 -11.38 7.19
C LEU A 246 6.41 -10.51 8.19
N ASP A 247 7.41 -11.08 8.87
CA ASP A 247 8.23 -10.34 9.85
C ASP A 247 8.97 -9.17 9.19
N ILE A 248 9.46 -9.38 7.96
CA ILE A 248 10.16 -8.36 7.19
C ILE A 248 9.21 -7.25 6.73
N THR A 249 8.02 -7.61 6.22
CA THR A 249 7.00 -6.63 5.84
C THR A 249 6.59 -5.77 7.03
N LYS A 250 6.31 -6.38 8.18
CA LYS A 250 5.96 -5.66 9.42
C LYS A 250 7.10 -4.77 9.92
N ALA A 251 8.35 -5.24 9.84
CA ALA A 251 9.51 -4.46 10.22
C ALA A 251 9.69 -3.24 9.30
N PHE A 252 9.42 -3.39 8.01
CA PHE A 252 9.45 -2.26 7.06
C PHE A 252 8.37 -1.21 7.37
N VAL A 253 7.17 -1.62 7.72
CA VAL A 253 6.11 -0.69 8.16
C VAL A 253 6.51 0.03 9.45
N ARG A 254 7.07 -0.67 10.43
CA ARG A 254 7.60 -0.03 11.65
C ARG A 254 8.71 0.98 11.35
N LEU A 255 9.57 0.67 10.39
CA LEU A 255 10.65 1.56 9.95
C LEU A 255 10.13 2.82 9.24
N THR A 256 9.09 2.69 8.42
CA THR A 256 8.60 3.75 7.53
C THR A 256 7.30 4.41 7.98
N GLY A 257 6.69 3.91 9.02
CA GLY A 257 5.52 4.50 9.67
C GLY A 257 4.24 3.68 9.53
N LYS A 258 3.35 3.88 10.49
CA LYS A 258 2.09 3.15 10.60
C LYS A 258 1.12 3.47 9.46
N THR A 259 0.36 2.46 9.06
CA THR A 259 -0.77 2.60 8.13
C THR A 259 -1.85 3.50 8.73
N LEU A 260 -2.34 4.45 7.97
CA LEU A 260 -3.45 5.31 8.37
C LEU A 260 -4.71 4.47 8.62
N PHE A 261 -5.35 4.68 9.78
CA PHE A 261 -6.65 4.12 10.09
C PHE A 261 -7.75 5.07 9.61
N GLY A 262 -8.28 4.81 8.41
CA GLY A 262 -9.31 5.64 7.78
C GLY A 262 -10.73 5.39 8.29
N PRO A 263 -11.72 6.13 7.81
CA PRO A 263 -13.12 5.90 8.14
C PRO A 263 -13.65 4.60 7.53
N LYS A 264 -14.60 3.97 8.18
CA LYS A 264 -15.21 2.70 7.75
C LYS A 264 -15.86 2.79 6.37
N TRP A 265 -16.49 3.92 6.05
CA TRP A 265 -17.14 4.13 4.75
C TRP A 265 -16.17 4.05 3.56
N SER A 266 -14.86 4.30 3.78
CA SER A 266 -13.83 4.16 2.75
C SER A 266 -13.66 2.73 2.24
N LEU A 267 -14.18 1.75 2.97
CA LEU A 267 -14.19 0.33 2.59
C LEU A 267 -15.44 -0.06 1.79
N GLY A 268 -16.43 0.82 1.66
CA GLY A 268 -17.59 0.59 0.82
C GLY A 268 -17.29 0.74 -0.68
N TYR A 269 -18.30 0.49 -1.51
CA TYR A 269 -18.21 0.73 -2.93
C TYR A 269 -18.10 2.23 -3.23
N SER A 270 -17.18 2.58 -4.12
CA SER A 270 -17.01 3.93 -4.64
C SER A 270 -17.23 3.95 -6.16
N GLY A 271 -18.18 4.75 -6.62
CA GLY A 271 -18.39 5.01 -8.04
C GLY A 271 -17.42 6.09 -8.55
N SER A 272 -17.07 6.05 -9.82
CA SER A 272 -16.26 7.08 -10.50
C SER A 272 -16.30 6.89 -12.01
N THR A 273 -16.22 7.98 -12.74
CA THR A 273 -16.02 7.99 -14.20
C THR A 273 -15.54 9.35 -14.68
N MET A 274 -14.72 9.38 -15.73
CA MET A 274 -14.33 10.60 -16.43
C MET A 274 -15.54 11.27 -17.11
N HIS A 275 -16.45 10.46 -17.64
CA HIS A 275 -17.52 10.98 -18.51
C HIS A 275 -18.56 11.84 -17.78
N TYR A 276 -18.86 11.56 -16.52
CA TYR A 276 -19.83 12.35 -15.79
C TYR A 276 -19.34 13.76 -15.50
N THR A 277 -18.10 13.90 -15.08
CA THR A 277 -17.52 15.22 -14.83
C THR A 277 -17.14 15.98 -16.10
N ASP A 278 -16.88 15.28 -17.21
CA ASP A 278 -16.63 15.89 -18.52
C ASP A 278 -17.92 16.35 -19.23
N ALA A 279 -19.07 15.82 -18.82
CA ALA A 279 -20.36 16.17 -19.44
C ALA A 279 -20.72 17.66 -19.26
N PRO A 280 -21.38 18.30 -20.27
CA PRO A 280 -21.85 19.68 -20.14
C PRO A 280 -22.81 19.93 -18.97
N ASP A 281 -23.56 18.89 -18.58
CA ASP A 281 -24.51 18.88 -17.45
C ASP A 281 -24.03 17.99 -16.29
N ALA A 282 -22.75 18.08 -15.99
CA ALA A 282 -22.07 17.19 -15.02
C ALA A 282 -22.83 17.07 -13.69
N GLN A 283 -23.34 18.17 -13.13
CA GLN A 283 -24.11 18.12 -11.87
C GLN A 283 -25.32 17.17 -11.98
N ASN A 284 -26.07 17.21 -13.08
CA ASN A 284 -27.23 16.34 -13.27
C ASN A 284 -26.81 14.88 -13.46
N GLN A 285 -25.73 14.62 -14.20
CA GLN A 285 -25.20 13.27 -14.39
C GLN A 285 -24.73 12.67 -13.07
N LEU A 286 -24.03 13.45 -12.26
CA LEU A 286 -23.56 13.01 -10.94
C LEU A 286 -24.74 12.74 -9.98
N MET A 287 -25.73 13.62 -9.92
CA MET A 287 -26.91 13.41 -9.07
C MET A 287 -27.75 12.24 -9.54
N LYS A 288 -27.77 11.94 -10.84
CA LYS A 288 -28.43 10.75 -11.39
C LYS A 288 -27.82 9.45 -10.88
N PHE A 289 -26.51 9.40 -10.62
CA PHE A 289 -25.85 8.24 -10.06
C PHE A 289 -26.47 7.80 -8.73
N ILE A 290 -26.85 8.73 -7.87
CA ILE A 290 -27.52 8.46 -6.59
C ILE A 290 -28.81 7.66 -6.82
N ARG A 291 -29.64 8.12 -7.76
CA ARG A 291 -30.91 7.46 -8.10
C ARG A 291 -30.68 6.07 -8.71
N LEU A 292 -29.68 5.93 -9.58
CA LEU A 292 -29.36 4.65 -10.21
C LEU A 292 -28.88 3.60 -9.19
N CYS A 293 -28.12 4.00 -8.17
CA CYS A 293 -27.78 3.09 -7.08
C CYS A 293 -29.03 2.56 -6.37
N GLU A 294 -30.00 3.44 -6.10
CA GLU A 294 -31.26 3.07 -5.46
C GLU A 294 -32.13 2.18 -6.37
N GLU A 295 -32.33 2.58 -7.64
CA GLU A 295 -33.13 1.85 -8.62
C GLU A 295 -32.61 0.42 -8.86
N HIS A 296 -31.29 0.26 -8.90
CA HIS A 296 -30.64 -1.04 -9.11
C HIS A 296 -30.29 -1.77 -7.81
N ALA A 297 -30.63 -1.20 -6.67
CA ALA A 297 -30.35 -1.74 -5.34
C ALA A 297 -28.86 -2.12 -5.15
N ILE A 298 -27.97 -1.23 -5.57
CA ILE A 298 -26.53 -1.37 -5.41
C ILE A 298 -26.08 -0.62 -4.15
N PRO A 299 -25.50 -1.30 -3.16
CA PRO A 299 -24.88 -0.63 -2.02
C PRO A 299 -23.73 0.27 -2.47
N CYS A 300 -23.65 1.48 -1.92
CA CYS A 300 -22.61 2.45 -2.28
C CYS A 300 -22.34 3.40 -1.12
N ASP A 301 -21.07 3.77 -0.90
CA ASP A 301 -20.68 4.70 0.15
C ASP A 301 -20.13 6.02 -0.35
N SER A 302 -19.62 6.07 -1.58
CA SER A 302 -18.99 7.28 -2.07
C SER A 302 -18.99 7.38 -3.59
N PHE A 303 -18.72 8.57 -4.06
CA PHE A 303 -18.41 8.85 -5.46
C PHE A 303 -17.14 9.70 -5.55
N GLN A 304 -16.26 9.36 -6.48
CA GLN A 304 -15.03 10.09 -6.73
C GLN A 304 -15.19 10.94 -7.98
N LEU A 305 -15.21 12.27 -7.80
CA LEU A 305 -15.27 13.21 -8.91
C LEU A 305 -13.94 13.20 -9.65
N SER A 306 -13.94 12.80 -10.91
CA SER A 306 -12.83 13.00 -11.80
C SER A 306 -12.62 14.49 -12.11
N SER A 307 -11.46 14.88 -12.60
CA SER A 307 -11.02 16.26 -12.72
C SER A 307 -11.83 17.15 -13.67
N GLY A 308 -12.75 16.57 -14.44
CA GLY A 308 -13.60 17.32 -15.38
C GLY A 308 -14.48 18.40 -14.75
N TYR A 309 -14.75 18.31 -13.45
CA TYR A 309 -15.50 19.37 -12.74
C TYR A 309 -14.76 20.71 -12.72
N THR A 310 -13.45 20.71 -12.93
CA THR A 310 -12.60 21.91 -13.01
C THR A 310 -12.45 22.44 -14.43
N SER A 311 -12.83 21.65 -15.45
CA SER A 311 -12.40 21.90 -16.82
C SER A 311 -13.17 23.05 -17.49
N ILE A 312 -12.43 23.86 -18.24
CA ILE A 312 -12.95 24.90 -19.13
C ILE A 312 -12.32 24.68 -20.50
N ASN A 313 -13.13 24.56 -21.54
CA ASN A 313 -12.66 24.29 -22.91
C ASN A 313 -11.72 23.07 -23.01
N GLY A 314 -12.03 22.02 -22.26
CA GLY A 314 -11.28 20.77 -22.26
C GLY A 314 -9.97 20.79 -21.46
N LYS A 315 -9.62 21.88 -20.82
CA LYS A 315 -8.44 21.99 -19.95
C LYS A 315 -8.82 22.02 -18.48
N ARG A 316 -8.03 21.41 -17.62
CA ARG A 316 -8.29 21.25 -16.19
C ARG A 316 -7.51 22.28 -15.39
N TYR A 317 -8.21 22.89 -14.45
CA TYR A 317 -7.68 23.97 -13.59
C TYR A 317 -7.95 23.64 -12.13
N VAL A 318 -6.97 23.14 -11.40
CA VAL A 318 -7.12 22.76 -9.97
C VAL A 318 -7.67 23.94 -9.15
N PHE A 319 -8.58 23.64 -8.22
CA PHE A 319 -9.26 24.63 -7.38
C PHE A 319 -10.08 25.66 -8.14
N ASN A 320 -10.69 25.20 -9.23
CA ASN A 320 -11.55 26.02 -10.08
C ASN A 320 -12.78 25.21 -10.52
N TRP A 321 -13.95 25.52 -9.97
CA TRP A 321 -15.20 24.90 -10.44
C TRP A 321 -15.64 25.46 -11.77
N ASN A 322 -16.03 24.59 -12.70
CA ASN A 322 -16.77 25.02 -13.87
C ASN A 322 -18.28 25.13 -13.50
N TYR A 323 -18.73 26.34 -13.20
CA TYR A 323 -20.11 26.58 -12.77
C TYR A 323 -21.15 26.42 -13.88
N ASP A 324 -20.76 26.36 -15.16
CA ASP A 324 -21.67 25.99 -16.24
C ASP A 324 -22.02 24.50 -16.20
N LYS A 325 -21.06 23.66 -15.78
CA LYS A 325 -21.24 22.21 -15.64
C LYS A 325 -21.82 21.82 -14.28
N VAL A 326 -21.36 22.49 -13.25
CA VAL A 326 -21.76 22.27 -11.85
C VAL A 326 -22.19 23.61 -11.25
N PRO A 327 -23.42 24.07 -11.56
CA PRO A 327 -23.87 25.40 -11.12
C PRO A 327 -23.97 25.55 -9.62
N GLN A 328 -24.22 24.49 -8.87
CA GLN A 328 -24.44 24.51 -7.42
C GLN A 328 -23.71 23.35 -6.73
N PRO A 329 -22.36 23.43 -6.55
CA PRO A 329 -21.60 22.35 -5.93
C PRO A 329 -22.11 21.93 -4.54
N LYS A 330 -22.50 22.90 -3.70
CA LYS A 330 -23.01 22.60 -2.35
C LYS A 330 -24.33 21.84 -2.38
N VAL A 331 -25.22 22.16 -3.33
CA VAL A 331 -26.50 21.45 -3.50
C VAL A 331 -26.23 20.01 -3.96
N MET A 332 -25.31 19.83 -4.89
CA MET A 332 -24.91 18.51 -5.35
C MET A 332 -24.32 17.68 -4.18
N SER A 333 -23.36 18.24 -3.45
CA SER A 333 -22.75 17.54 -2.30
C SER A 333 -23.79 17.16 -1.25
N GLN A 334 -24.73 18.07 -0.95
CA GLN A 334 -25.81 17.80 -0.01
C GLN A 334 -26.73 16.66 -0.47
N ALA A 335 -26.99 16.56 -1.79
CA ALA A 335 -27.76 15.45 -2.33
C ALA A 335 -27.07 14.10 -2.11
N PHE A 336 -25.75 14.03 -2.29
CA PHE A 336 -24.95 12.83 -1.97
C PHE A 336 -25.00 12.50 -0.47
N HIS A 337 -24.80 13.48 0.39
CA HIS A 337 -24.84 13.28 1.84
C HIS A 337 -26.23 12.83 2.32
N ASN A 338 -27.29 13.39 1.78
CA ASN A 338 -28.67 12.98 2.11
C ASN A 338 -28.95 11.51 1.74
N ALA A 339 -28.24 10.99 0.74
CA ALA A 339 -28.33 9.59 0.33
C ALA A 339 -27.33 8.68 1.07
N GLY A 340 -26.59 9.19 2.03
CA GLY A 340 -25.55 8.45 2.78
C GLY A 340 -24.22 8.29 2.06
N LEU A 341 -24.00 9.06 0.99
CA LEU A 341 -22.81 8.98 0.15
C LEU A 341 -21.82 10.11 0.45
N HIS A 342 -20.55 9.78 0.47
CA HIS A 342 -19.45 10.74 0.57
C HIS A 342 -18.88 11.08 -0.80
N LEU A 343 -18.16 12.19 -0.89
CA LEU A 343 -17.52 12.65 -2.12
C LEU A 343 -16.02 12.83 -1.95
N ALA A 344 -15.26 12.31 -2.90
CA ALA A 344 -13.86 12.65 -3.09
C ALA A 344 -13.69 13.44 -4.39
N ALA A 345 -12.75 14.37 -4.45
CA ALA A 345 -12.50 15.15 -5.65
C ALA A 345 -11.04 15.08 -6.09
N ASN A 346 -10.84 14.87 -7.38
CA ASN A 346 -9.55 14.83 -8.03
C ASN A 346 -8.87 16.20 -8.00
N ILE A 347 -7.62 16.24 -7.54
CA ILE A 347 -6.77 17.42 -7.50
C ILE A 347 -5.39 17.09 -8.05
N LYS A 348 -4.81 18.03 -8.77
CA LYS A 348 -3.51 17.87 -9.45
C LYS A 348 -2.56 19.01 -9.04
N PRO A 349 -1.25 18.74 -8.86
CA PRO A 349 -0.31 19.71 -8.31
C PRO A 349 0.33 20.62 -9.36
N CYS A 350 -0.24 20.72 -10.55
CA CYS A 350 0.26 21.53 -11.65
C CYS A 350 -0.78 22.59 -12.03
N LEU A 351 -0.33 23.82 -12.20
CA LEU A 351 -1.14 24.89 -12.79
C LEU A 351 -0.71 25.09 -14.23
N LEU A 352 -1.66 24.99 -15.16
CA LEU A 352 -1.43 25.36 -16.56
C LEU A 352 -1.09 26.85 -16.64
N GLN A 353 -0.34 27.27 -17.64
CA GLN A 353 0.08 28.68 -17.77
C GLN A 353 -1.07 29.67 -17.86
N ASP A 354 -2.22 29.23 -18.40
CA ASP A 354 -3.45 30.02 -18.48
C ASP A 354 -4.40 29.84 -17.30
N HIS A 355 -3.96 29.14 -16.24
CA HIS A 355 -4.72 29.04 -15.02
C HIS A 355 -5.01 30.43 -14.44
N PRO A 356 -6.24 30.74 -13.98
CA PRO A 356 -6.59 32.06 -13.46
C PRO A 356 -5.68 32.59 -12.35
N ARG A 357 -5.06 31.68 -11.57
CA ARG A 357 -4.17 32.02 -10.47
C ARG A 357 -2.68 31.78 -10.75
N TYR A 358 -2.32 31.44 -12.00
CA TYR A 358 -0.92 31.12 -12.33
C TYR A 358 0.05 32.28 -11.99
N ASN A 359 -0.29 33.51 -12.42
CA ASN A 359 0.58 34.66 -12.19
C ASN A 359 0.77 34.97 -10.70
N GLU A 360 -0.31 34.90 -9.90
CA GLU A 360 -0.25 35.07 -8.46
C GLU A 360 0.71 34.06 -7.81
N VAL A 361 0.59 32.78 -8.19
CA VAL A 361 1.41 31.69 -7.66
C VAL A 361 2.87 31.85 -8.10
N ALA A 362 3.10 32.22 -9.35
CA ALA A 362 4.44 32.50 -9.89
C ALA A 362 5.12 33.67 -9.17
N GLU A 363 4.42 34.80 -8.99
CA GLU A 363 4.94 35.97 -8.27
C GLU A 363 5.27 35.67 -6.81
N ARG A 364 4.54 34.78 -6.16
CA ARG A 364 4.82 34.32 -4.81
C ARG A 364 5.95 33.28 -4.72
N GLY A 365 6.48 32.80 -5.87
CA GLY A 365 7.55 31.81 -5.89
C GLY A 365 7.15 30.44 -5.40
N LEU A 366 5.92 30.01 -5.64
CA LEU A 366 5.38 28.73 -5.14
C LEU A 366 5.61 27.54 -6.07
N PHE A 367 6.12 27.75 -7.28
CA PHE A 367 6.47 26.70 -8.22
C PHE A 367 7.90 26.20 -8.05
N ILE A 368 8.17 24.98 -8.48
CA ILE A 368 9.52 24.50 -8.75
C ILE A 368 10.13 25.44 -9.81
N ARG A 369 11.39 25.84 -9.59
CA ARG A 369 12.06 26.84 -10.42
C ARG A 369 12.99 26.19 -11.44
N ASP A 370 13.11 26.83 -12.58
CA ASP A 370 14.09 26.51 -13.61
C ASP A 370 15.51 26.43 -13.03
N SER A 371 16.37 25.58 -13.60
CA SER A 371 17.73 25.37 -13.11
C SER A 371 18.67 26.55 -13.34
N GLU A 372 18.41 27.39 -14.34
CA GLU A 372 19.28 28.47 -14.78
C GLU A 372 18.73 29.85 -14.45
N THR A 373 17.39 29.97 -14.32
CA THR A 373 16.69 31.22 -14.07
C THR A 373 15.91 31.15 -12.77
N ASP A 374 15.30 32.26 -12.32
CA ASP A 374 14.35 32.26 -11.21
C ASP A 374 12.88 32.11 -11.64
N GLU A 375 12.66 31.88 -12.93
CA GLU A 375 11.33 31.65 -13.48
C GLU A 375 10.80 30.26 -13.08
N PRO A 376 9.48 30.07 -13.08
CA PRO A 376 8.89 28.74 -12.90
C PRO A 376 9.41 27.75 -13.94
N GLU A 377 9.77 26.55 -13.48
CA GLU A 377 10.04 25.44 -14.39
C GLU A 377 8.75 25.08 -15.14
N ARG A 378 8.87 24.77 -16.42
CA ARG A 378 7.75 24.42 -17.28
C ARG A 378 7.87 23.00 -17.78
N SER A 379 6.79 22.26 -17.60
CA SER A 379 6.69 20.87 -18.05
C SER A 379 5.45 20.68 -18.90
N SER A 380 5.52 19.75 -19.83
CA SER A 380 4.30 19.22 -20.46
C SER A 380 3.47 18.53 -19.39
N PHE A 381 2.24 18.95 -19.29
CA PHE A 381 1.27 18.35 -18.38
C PHE A 381 0.10 17.80 -19.21
N TRP A 382 -0.85 17.14 -18.58
CA TRP A 382 -1.83 16.37 -19.33
C TRP A 382 -2.59 17.14 -20.41
N ASP A 383 -3.05 18.36 -20.11
CA ASP A 383 -3.84 19.15 -21.06
C ASP A 383 -3.03 20.17 -21.85
N ASP A 384 -1.93 20.64 -21.30
CA ASP A 384 -1.09 21.69 -21.87
C ASP A 384 0.21 21.81 -21.05
N GLU A 385 1.03 22.81 -21.37
CA GLU A 385 2.20 23.19 -20.59
C GLU A 385 1.81 23.89 -19.29
N GLY A 386 2.47 23.54 -18.19
CA GLY A 386 2.21 24.10 -16.89
C GLY A 386 3.43 24.07 -15.99
N SER A 387 3.22 24.44 -14.72
CA SER A 387 4.27 24.44 -13.70
C SER A 387 3.82 23.67 -12.47
N ASN A 388 4.72 22.87 -11.91
CA ASN A 388 4.48 22.08 -10.73
C ASN A 388 4.69 22.89 -9.46
N LEU A 389 3.77 22.74 -8.50
CA LEU A 389 3.87 23.33 -7.17
C LEU A 389 5.02 22.72 -6.38
N ASP A 390 5.76 23.56 -5.66
CA ASP A 390 6.88 23.16 -4.82
C ASP A 390 6.43 22.93 -3.37
N PHE A 391 6.11 21.69 -3.04
CA PHE A 391 5.67 21.33 -1.68
C PHE A 391 6.79 21.34 -0.63
N THR A 392 8.02 21.64 -0.99
CA THR A 392 9.09 21.95 -0.03
C THR A 392 9.12 23.42 0.39
N ASN A 393 8.19 24.22 -0.13
CA ASN A 393 7.98 25.61 0.29
C ASN A 393 6.77 25.69 1.24
N PRO A 394 6.94 26.12 2.51
CA PRO A 394 5.84 26.25 3.46
C PRO A 394 4.67 27.12 2.97
N GLN A 395 4.94 28.13 2.15
CA GLN A 395 3.89 28.98 1.58
C GLN A 395 3.08 28.25 0.51
N THR A 396 3.69 27.33 -0.24
CA THR A 396 2.96 26.46 -1.16
C THR A 396 2.03 25.52 -0.41
N ILE A 397 2.50 24.93 0.69
CA ILE A 397 1.68 24.07 1.55
C ILE A 397 0.45 24.85 2.04
N GLN A 398 0.64 26.06 2.54
CA GLN A 398 -0.46 26.93 2.97
C GLN A 398 -1.44 27.22 1.83
N TRP A 399 -0.96 27.63 0.66
CA TRP A 399 -1.79 27.91 -0.51
C TRP A 399 -2.63 26.68 -0.91
N TRP A 400 -2.01 25.50 -0.90
CA TRP A 400 -2.67 24.24 -1.20
C TRP A 400 -3.77 23.92 -0.19
N GLN A 401 -3.48 24.06 1.10
CA GLN A 401 -4.45 23.82 2.16
C GLN A 401 -5.63 24.80 2.12
N GLU A 402 -5.39 26.04 1.81
CA GLU A 402 -6.44 27.04 1.57
C GLU A 402 -7.32 26.63 0.37
N GLY A 403 -6.71 26.19 -0.73
CA GLY A 403 -7.43 25.68 -1.90
C GLY A 403 -8.29 24.46 -1.59
N VAL A 404 -7.76 23.48 -0.89
CA VAL A 404 -8.51 22.29 -0.45
C VAL A 404 -9.69 22.71 0.43
N THR A 405 -9.46 23.59 1.39
CA THR A 405 -10.51 24.03 2.33
C THR A 405 -11.60 24.80 1.61
N THR A 406 -11.25 25.87 0.88
CA THR A 406 -12.25 26.79 0.32
C THR A 406 -12.93 26.24 -0.93
N GLN A 407 -12.21 25.51 -1.76
CA GLN A 407 -12.73 25.01 -3.02
C GLN A 407 -13.38 23.63 -2.94
N LEU A 408 -13.04 22.85 -1.94
CA LEU A 408 -13.54 21.48 -1.80
C LEU A 408 -14.30 21.26 -0.49
N LEU A 409 -13.67 21.39 0.66
CA LEU A 409 -14.29 21.04 1.94
C LEU A 409 -15.49 21.94 2.26
N GLU A 410 -15.40 23.23 2.05
CA GLU A 410 -16.50 24.16 2.23
C GLU A 410 -17.63 23.97 1.19
N MET A 411 -17.34 23.32 0.07
CA MET A 411 -18.31 22.92 -0.94
C MET A 411 -18.99 21.56 -0.64
N GLY A 412 -18.63 20.91 0.47
CA GLY A 412 -19.19 19.64 0.88
C GLY A 412 -18.45 18.40 0.35
N ILE A 413 -17.28 18.58 -0.24
CA ILE A 413 -16.39 17.46 -0.59
C ILE A 413 -15.77 16.92 0.69
N ASP A 414 -15.78 15.61 0.88
CA ASP A 414 -15.32 14.96 2.12
C ASP A 414 -13.83 14.56 2.07
N SER A 415 -13.29 14.33 0.88
CA SER A 415 -11.99 13.71 0.67
C SER A 415 -11.29 14.25 -0.57
N THR A 416 -9.99 14.09 -0.62
CA THR A 416 -9.15 14.49 -1.74
C THR A 416 -8.58 13.28 -2.47
N TRP A 417 -8.60 13.32 -3.79
CA TRP A 417 -8.00 12.35 -4.69
C TRP A 417 -6.78 13.00 -5.36
N ASN A 418 -5.60 12.71 -4.79
CA ASN A 418 -4.32 13.28 -5.23
C ASN A 418 -3.83 12.51 -6.46
N ASP A 419 -3.86 13.17 -7.59
CA ASP A 419 -3.65 12.56 -8.91
C ASP A 419 -2.65 13.36 -9.75
N ASN A 420 -2.09 12.73 -10.79
CA ASN A 420 -1.05 13.30 -11.66
C ASN A 420 0.07 13.98 -10.86
N ASN A 421 0.47 13.35 -9.78
CA ASN A 421 1.44 13.85 -8.81
C ASN A 421 2.78 13.12 -8.87
N GLU A 422 3.17 12.65 -10.05
CA GLU A 422 4.47 12.04 -10.33
C GLU A 422 5.58 13.08 -10.37
N PHE A 423 5.25 14.34 -10.55
CA PHE A 423 6.20 15.44 -10.70
C PHE A 423 7.23 15.16 -11.79
N GLU A 424 6.76 14.95 -13.00
CA GLU A 424 7.58 14.64 -14.17
C GLU A 424 8.33 15.88 -14.65
N VAL A 425 9.22 16.39 -13.83
CA VAL A 425 10.17 17.45 -14.15
C VAL A 425 11.44 16.78 -14.66
N TRP A 426 11.70 16.91 -15.95
CA TRP A 426 12.80 16.20 -16.62
C TRP A 426 14.16 16.85 -16.43
N ASP A 427 14.21 18.15 -16.16
CA ASP A 427 15.45 18.82 -15.72
C ASP A 427 15.71 18.46 -14.26
N GLY A 428 16.58 17.50 -14.03
CA GLY A 428 16.97 17.04 -12.69
C GLY A 428 17.59 18.12 -11.82
N GLU A 429 18.12 19.20 -12.42
CA GLU A 429 18.71 20.34 -11.69
C GLU A 429 17.69 21.44 -11.38
N ALA A 430 16.41 21.29 -11.77
CA ALA A 430 15.35 22.19 -11.38
C ALA A 430 15.34 22.38 -9.86
N ARG A 431 15.12 23.60 -9.40
CA ARG A 431 15.38 24.00 -8.02
C ARG A 431 14.11 24.04 -7.19
N CYS A 432 14.17 23.36 -6.04
CA CYS A 432 13.13 23.36 -5.02
C CYS A 432 13.57 24.20 -3.83
N HIS A 433 12.61 24.82 -3.14
CA HIS A 433 12.83 25.65 -1.96
C HIS A 433 13.56 24.90 -0.83
N GLY A 434 13.25 23.60 -0.65
CA GLY A 434 13.91 22.71 0.31
C GLY A 434 13.80 23.19 1.76
N PHE A 435 12.70 23.84 2.14
CA PHE A 435 12.51 24.41 3.47
C PHE A 435 13.64 25.39 3.86
N GLY A 436 14.10 26.19 2.90
CA GLY A 436 15.13 27.21 3.09
C GLY A 436 16.53 26.79 2.65
N GLN A 437 16.72 25.55 2.24
CA GLN A 437 17.96 25.03 1.67
C GLN A 437 17.66 24.50 0.25
N THR A 438 17.98 25.27 -0.76
CA THR A 438 17.70 24.90 -2.15
C THR A 438 18.21 23.48 -2.47
N ILE A 439 17.33 22.65 -3.01
CA ILE A 439 17.61 21.26 -3.39
C ILE A 439 17.22 21.05 -4.85
N ALA A 440 18.07 20.36 -5.61
CA ALA A 440 17.70 19.93 -6.97
C ALA A 440 16.65 18.82 -6.94
N ILE A 441 15.66 18.87 -7.83
CA ILE A 441 14.51 17.95 -7.86
C ILE A 441 14.95 16.47 -7.98
N LYS A 442 16.07 16.18 -8.64
CA LYS A 442 16.61 14.82 -8.76
C LYS A 442 16.85 14.11 -7.42
N HIS A 443 17.05 14.88 -6.35
CA HIS A 443 17.26 14.32 -5.00
C HIS A 443 15.95 14.03 -4.24
N ILE A 444 14.83 14.66 -4.63
CA ILE A 444 13.61 14.67 -3.79
C ILE A 444 12.30 14.54 -4.56
N ARG A 445 12.32 14.19 -5.84
CA ARG A 445 11.08 14.10 -6.64
C ARG A 445 9.95 13.35 -5.92
N PRO A 446 10.15 12.13 -5.37
CA PRO A 446 9.08 11.37 -4.73
C PRO A 446 8.55 11.98 -3.42
N VAL A 447 9.26 12.95 -2.85
CA VAL A 447 8.81 13.69 -1.67
C VAL A 447 7.68 14.65 -2.02
N MET A 448 7.65 15.19 -3.24
CA MET A 448 6.61 16.12 -3.67
C MET A 448 5.20 15.55 -3.51
N PRO A 449 4.87 14.34 -4.06
CA PRO A 449 3.56 13.75 -3.80
C PRO A 449 3.36 13.40 -2.32
N LEU A 450 4.40 13.00 -1.59
CA LEU A 450 4.30 12.71 -0.16
C LEU A 450 3.87 13.93 0.65
N LEU A 451 4.45 15.09 0.39
CA LEU A 451 4.09 16.33 1.07
C LEU A 451 2.74 16.90 0.58
N MET A 452 2.40 16.71 -0.69
CA MET A 452 1.09 17.04 -1.23
C MET A 452 -0.04 16.29 -0.51
N MET A 453 0.11 14.97 -0.34
CA MET A 453 -0.90 14.18 0.38
C MET A 453 -0.98 14.56 1.86
N ARG A 454 0.14 14.84 2.52
CA ARG A 454 0.15 15.33 3.90
C ARG A 454 -0.53 16.70 4.02
N ALA A 455 -0.26 17.62 3.10
CA ALA A 455 -0.93 18.93 3.08
C ALA A 455 -2.45 18.77 2.92
N SER A 456 -2.89 17.90 2.03
CA SER A 456 -4.30 17.58 1.83
C SER A 456 -4.93 16.95 3.07
N MET A 457 -4.23 16.03 3.73
CA MET A 457 -4.68 15.38 4.96
C MET A 457 -4.87 16.38 6.10
N GLU A 458 -3.88 17.25 6.34
CA GLU A 458 -3.95 18.23 7.41
C GLU A 458 -5.05 19.28 7.18
N ALA A 459 -5.35 19.63 5.92
CA ALA A 459 -6.49 20.48 5.59
C ALA A 459 -7.81 19.83 6.02
N GLN A 460 -7.99 18.53 5.74
CA GLN A 460 -9.16 17.76 6.20
C GLN A 460 -9.24 17.71 7.73
N GLN A 461 -8.14 17.44 8.41
CA GLN A 461 -8.09 17.37 9.88
C GLN A 461 -8.43 18.70 10.55
N ARG A 462 -7.99 19.82 9.99
CA ARG A 462 -8.35 21.15 10.52
C ARG A 462 -9.81 21.50 10.28
N PHE A 463 -10.35 21.11 9.14
CA PHE A 463 -11.75 21.39 8.80
C PHE A 463 -12.72 20.55 9.63
N ALA A 464 -12.40 19.29 9.88
CA ALA A 464 -13.22 18.36 10.67
C ALA A 464 -12.33 17.59 11.67
N PRO A 465 -11.89 18.24 12.76
CA PRO A 465 -10.89 17.67 13.68
C PRO A 465 -11.39 16.44 14.46
N GLU A 466 -12.71 16.28 14.55
CA GLU A 466 -13.35 15.13 15.18
C GLU A 466 -13.39 13.88 14.30
N LYS A 467 -13.10 14.03 13.00
CA LYS A 467 -13.17 12.94 12.02
C LYS A 467 -11.79 12.50 11.56
N ARG A 468 -11.63 11.19 11.36
CA ARG A 468 -10.44 10.63 10.70
C ARG A 468 -10.42 11.05 9.23
N PRO A 469 -9.27 11.53 8.72
CA PRO A 469 -9.16 11.89 7.32
C PRO A 469 -9.15 10.65 6.43
N TYR A 470 -9.61 10.83 5.21
CA TYR A 470 -9.47 9.86 4.14
C TYR A 470 -9.05 10.57 2.87
N LEU A 471 -8.02 10.08 2.23
CA LEU A 471 -7.56 10.56 0.95
C LEU A 471 -6.87 9.47 0.15
N ILE A 472 -6.74 9.73 -1.14
CA ILE A 472 -6.19 8.79 -2.11
C ILE A 472 -5.01 9.47 -2.81
N SER A 473 -3.94 8.72 -3.07
CA SER A 473 -2.84 9.20 -3.89
C SER A 473 -2.37 8.14 -4.88
N ARG A 474 -2.09 8.58 -6.11
CA ARG A 474 -1.53 7.74 -7.17
C ARG A 474 -0.03 7.53 -6.99
N SER A 475 0.72 8.61 -6.91
CA SER A 475 2.16 8.60 -6.75
C SER A 475 2.57 8.77 -5.30
N GLY A 476 3.78 8.37 -4.98
CA GLY A 476 4.37 8.49 -3.66
C GLY A 476 5.68 7.74 -3.54
N CYS A 477 6.09 7.53 -2.30
CA CYS A 477 7.30 6.80 -1.93
C CYS A 477 7.09 6.02 -0.62
N ALA A 478 8.14 5.34 -0.16
CA ALA A 478 8.11 4.67 1.15
C ALA A 478 7.70 5.65 2.25
N GLY A 479 6.72 5.26 3.05
CA GLY A 479 6.10 6.11 4.07
C GLY A 479 4.76 6.70 3.69
N MET A 480 4.33 6.60 2.43
CA MET A 480 3.03 7.12 1.98
C MET A 480 1.84 6.46 2.68
N GLN A 481 1.99 5.26 3.19
CA GLN A 481 0.94 4.58 3.98
C GLN A 481 0.50 5.35 5.23
N ARG A 482 1.31 6.27 5.70
CA ARG A 482 0.97 7.15 6.84
C ARG A 482 -0.20 8.07 6.55
N TYR A 483 -0.49 8.34 5.27
CA TYR A 483 -1.41 9.40 4.86
C TYR A 483 -2.56 8.94 3.98
N VAL A 484 -2.39 7.90 3.16
CA VAL A 484 -3.29 7.65 2.04
C VAL A 484 -3.69 6.18 1.86
N GLN A 485 -4.85 6.01 1.21
CA GLN A 485 -5.16 4.84 0.39
C GLN A 485 -4.57 5.05 -1.01
N THR A 486 -4.16 3.99 -1.70
CA THR A 486 -3.57 4.10 -3.03
C THR A 486 -4.21 3.12 -4.02
N TRP A 487 -3.94 3.34 -5.31
CA TRP A 487 -4.29 2.39 -6.36
C TRP A 487 -3.14 2.26 -7.35
N SER A 488 -3.26 1.31 -8.27
CA SER A 488 -2.22 1.00 -9.26
C SER A 488 -2.18 1.95 -10.46
N GLY A 489 -2.91 3.06 -10.42
CA GLY A 489 -2.96 4.04 -11.51
C GLY A 489 -3.83 3.60 -12.69
N ASP A 490 -3.54 4.15 -13.85
CA ASP A 490 -4.35 4.06 -15.06
C ASP A 490 -4.11 2.74 -15.80
N ASN A 491 -4.77 1.70 -15.38
CA ASN A 491 -4.67 0.37 -15.98
C ASN A 491 -5.44 0.29 -17.31
N ARG A 492 -5.11 -0.71 -18.10
CA ARG A 492 -5.78 -1.02 -19.36
C ARG A 492 -6.78 -2.16 -19.21
N THR A 493 -7.94 -2.04 -19.84
CA THR A 493 -8.97 -3.08 -19.81
C THR A 493 -8.51 -4.31 -20.57
N SER A 494 -8.27 -5.41 -19.86
CA SER A 494 -7.96 -6.75 -20.41
C SER A 494 -8.03 -7.81 -19.33
N TRP A 495 -8.15 -9.09 -19.75
CA TRP A 495 -8.03 -10.24 -18.84
C TRP A 495 -6.64 -10.30 -18.17
N ASP A 496 -5.58 -9.98 -18.91
CA ASP A 496 -4.22 -9.91 -18.34
C ASP A 496 -4.10 -8.87 -17.23
N THR A 497 -4.73 -7.72 -17.40
CA THR A 497 -4.73 -6.68 -16.36
C THR A 497 -5.45 -7.16 -15.09
N LEU A 498 -6.60 -7.81 -15.22
CA LEU A 498 -7.30 -8.41 -14.08
C LEU A 498 -6.37 -9.35 -13.31
N ARG A 499 -5.70 -10.26 -14.00
CA ARG A 499 -4.75 -11.23 -13.39
C ARG A 499 -3.57 -10.52 -12.72
N TYR A 500 -2.85 -9.70 -13.45
CA TYR A 500 -1.58 -9.13 -13.00
C TYR A 500 -1.74 -7.96 -12.04
N ASN A 501 -2.87 -7.25 -12.03
CA ASN A 501 -3.13 -6.25 -10.99
C ASN A 501 -3.24 -6.89 -9.60
N THR A 502 -3.77 -8.10 -9.47
CA THR A 502 -3.75 -8.83 -8.19
C THR A 502 -2.31 -9.04 -7.70
N ARG A 503 -1.41 -9.50 -8.56
CA ARG A 503 0.01 -9.68 -8.23
C ARG A 503 0.70 -8.36 -7.89
N MET A 504 0.38 -7.29 -8.63
CA MET A 504 0.86 -5.94 -8.34
C MET A 504 0.39 -5.46 -6.95
N GLY A 505 -0.87 -5.68 -6.61
CA GLY A 505 -1.42 -5.38 -5.29
C GLY A 505 -0.75 -6.16 -4.16
N LEU A 506 -0.47 -7.44 -4.37
CA LEU A 506 0.26 -8.25 -3.40
C LEU A 506 1.70 -7.75 -3.21
N GLY A 507 2.35 -7.31 -4.29
CA GLY A 507 3.67 -6.66 -4.23
C GLY A 507 3.65 -5.34 -3.45
N MET A 508 2.62 -4.52 -3.63
CA MET A 508 2.40 -3.31 -2.83
C MET A 508 2.17 -3.64 -1.37
N SER A 509 1.34 -4.64 -1.07
CA SER A 509 1.08 -5.09 0.29
C SER A 509 2.35 -5.55 1.00
N LEU A 510 3.17 -6.39 0.36
CA LEU A 510 4.46 -6.81 0.90
C LEU A 510 5.42 -5.64 1.12
N SER A 511 5.23 -4.53 0.42
CA SER A 511 6.01 -3.30 0.53
C SER A 511 5.40 -2.27 1.50
N GLY A 512 4.46 -2.69 2.36
CA GLY A 512 3.88 -1.85 3.42
C GLY A 512 2.68 -1.02 3.00
N LEU A 513 2.20 -1.11 1.76
CA LEU A 513 1.01 -0.43 1.28
C LEU A 513 -0.21 -1.33 1.43
N TYR A 514 -0.78 -1.40 2.63
CA TYR A 514 -1.86 -2.34 2.95
C TYR A 514 -3.23 -1.90 2.43
N ASN A 515 -3.49 -0.59 2.37
CA ASN A 515 -4.76 -0.06 1.90
C ASN A 515 -4.66 0.31 0.42
N LEU A 516 -4.93 -0.67 -0.43
CA LEU A 516 -4.72 -0.60 -1.87
C LEU A 516 -5.91 -1.15 -2.66
N GLY A 517 -5.93 -0.82 -3.94
CA GLY A 517 -6.86 -1.36 -4.92
C GLY A 517 -6.45 -0.99 -6.35
N HIS A 518 -7.40 -1.17 -7.26
CA HIS A 518 -7.22 -0.96 -8.69
C HIS A 518 -8.48 -0.32 -9.26
N ASP A 519 -8.41 0.19 -10.48
CA ASP A 519 -9.60 0.58 -11.22
C ASP A 519 -10.30 -0.68 -11.74
N VAL A 520 -11.42 -1.02 -11.11
CA VAL A 520 -12.17 -2.25 -11.40
C VAL A 520 -12.91 -2.11 -12.73
N GLY A 521 -12.74 -3.07 -13.59
CA GLY A 521 -13.28 -3.07 -14.95
C GLY A 521 -12.33 -2.46 -15.98
N GLY A 522 -11.20 -1.91 -15.56
CA GLY A 522 -10.22 -1.22 -16.40
C GLY A 522 -10.51 0.26 -16.60
N PHE A 523 -9.46 1.08 -16.59
CA PHE A 523 -9.58 2.52 -16.78
C PHE A 523 -9.61 2.93 -18.25
N SER A 524 -8.67 2.43 -19.05
CA SER A 524 -8.45 2.88 -20.43
C SER A 524 -8.60 1.77 -21.47
N GLY A 525 -8.86 2.15 -22.71
CA GLY A 525 -9.04 1.23 -23.83
C GLY A 525 -10.51 0.87 -24.07
N ASP A 526 -10.74 -0.32 -24.58
CA ASP A 526 -12.09 -0.81 -24.84
C ASP A 526 -12.83 -1.06 -23.51
N LYS A 527 -14.15 -0.87 -23.50
CA LYS A 527 -14.97 -1.29 -22.37
C LYS A 527 -14.82 -2.80 -22.14
N PRO A 528 -14.92 -3.27 -20.87
CA PRO A 528 -14.92 -4.71 -20.61
C PRO A 528 -16.17 -5.38 -21.22
N ASP A 529 -16.03 -6.62 -21.72
CA ASP A 529 -17.20 -7.43 -22.01
C ASP A 529 -17.92 -7.83 -20.70
N PRO A 530 -19.18 -8.31 -20.78
CA PRO A 530 -19.95 -8.61 -19.57
C PRO A 530 -19.27 -9.63 -18.64
N GLU A 531 -18.64 -10.66 -19.19
CA GLU A 531 -17.95 -11.69 -18.38
C GLU A 531 -16.73 -11.12 -17.69
N LEU A 532 -15.87 -10.40 -18.39
CA LEU A 532 -14.70 -9.75 -17.82
C LEU A 532 -15.11 -8.79 -16.71
N PHE A 533 -16.16 -8.01 -16.93
CA PHE A 533 -16.64 -7.04 -15.93
C PHE A 533 -17.12 -7.74 -14.65
N VAL A 534 -17.92 -8.81 -14.76
CA VAL A 534 -18.34 -9.60 -13.59
C VAL A 534 -17.15 -10.15 -12.83
N ARG A 535 -16.19 -10.79 -13.53
CA ARG A 535 -15.01 -11.38 -12.88
C ARG A 535 -14.12 -10.33 -12.24
N TRP A 536 -14.01 -9.16 -12.84
CA TRP A 536 -13.24 -8.05 -12.26
C TRP A 536 -13.91 -7.47 -11.02
N VAL A 537 -15.20 -7.30 -11.03
CA VAL A 537 -15.95 -6.88 -9.83
C VAL A 537 -15.81 -7.91 -8.73
N GLN A 538 -15.95 -9.20 -9.02
CA GLN A 538 -15.75 -10.28 -8.05
C GLN A 538 -14.36 -10.25 -7.42
N ASN A 539 -13.32 -10.04 -8.21
CA ASN A 539 -11.96 -9.87 -7.69
C ASN A 539 -11.82 -8.57 -6.86
N GLY A 540 -12.32 -7.47 -7.40
CA GLY A 540 -12.18 -6.15 -6.78
C GLY A 540 -12.88 -6.00 -5.43
N VAL A 541 -14.01 -6.68 -5.22
CA VAL A 541 -14.73 -6.63 -3.93
C VAL A 541 -13.94 -7.28 -2.78
N MET A 542 -12.87 -8.00 -3.09
CA MET A 542 -11.97 -8.60 -2.11
C MET A 542 -10.70 -7.78 -1.85
N HIS A 543 -10.56 -6.62 -2.48
CA HIS A 543 -9.46 -5.69 -2.21
C HIS A 543 -9.87 -4.63 -1.18
N PRO A 544 -8.94 -4.04 -0.42
CA PRO A 544 -9.26 -2.98 0.55
C PRO A 544 -9.96 -1.79 -0.08
N ARG A 545 -9.44 -1.30 -1.21
CA ARG A 545 -10.11 -0.27 -2.02
C ARG A 545 -10.93 -0.94 -3.13
N PHE A 546 -12.21 -0.64 -3.17
CA PHE A 546 -13.11 -1.09 -4.23
C PHE A 546 -13.76 0.09 -4.94
N THR A 547 -13.23 0.42 -6.11
CA THR A 547 -13.70 1.52 -6.97
C THR A 547 -13.86 1.02 -8.39
N ILE A 548 -15.01 1.26 -9.00
CA ILE A 548 -15.23 1.11 -10.44
C ILE A 548 -14.99 2.48 -11.04
N HIS A 549 -13.98 2.61 -11.90
CA HIS A 549 -13.60 3.85 -12.56
C HIS A 549 -13.18 3.58 -14.00
N SER A 550 -13.54 4.47 -14.92
CA SER A 550 -13.29 4.26 -16.34
C SER A 550 -13.17 5.54 -17.14
N TRP A 551 -12.45 5.41 -18.25
CA TRP A 551 -12.38 6.33 -19.36
C TRP A 551 -12.32 5.54 -20.67
N ASN A 552 -13.44 4.88 -21.02
CA ASN A 552 -13.52 4.00 -22.18
C ASN A 552 -13.43 4.78 -23.50
N ASP A 553 -12.78 4.19 -24.52
CA ASP A 553 -12.59 4.81 -25.83
C ASP A 553 -13.92 5.12 -26.53
N ASP A 554 -14.95 4.30 -26.31
CA ASP A 554 -16.29 4.49 -26.90
C ASP A 554 -17.22 5.38 -26.05
N HIS A 555 -16.68 6.04 -25.02
CA HIS A 555 -17.41 6.92 -24.09
C HIS A 555 -18.50 6.23 -23.24
N THR A 556 -18.50 4.92 -23.17
CA THR A 556 -19.33 4.19 -22.21
C THR A 556 -18.77 4.29 -20.80
N VAL A 557 -19.63 4.10 -19.81
CA VAL A 557 -19.28 4.19 -18.39
C VAL A 557 -19.29 2.82 -17.76
N ASN A 558 -18.21 2.43 -17.10
CA ASN A 558 -18.20 1.24 -16.26
C ASN A 558 -18.96 1.56 -14.98
N GLU A 559 -20.07 0.90 -14.78
CA GLU A 559 -20.92 1.03 -13.60
C GLU A 559 -21.74 -0.25 -13.40
N PRO A 560 -22.23 -0.55 -12.19
CA PRO A 560 -22.79 -1.84 -11.86
C PRO A 560 -23.94 -2.30 -12.76
N TRP A 561 -24.68 -1.39 -13.35
CA TRP A 561 -25.87 -1.62 -14.20
C TRP A 561 -25.58 -1.49 -15.70
N MET A 562 -24.31 -1.36 -16.10
CA MET A 562 -24.00 -1.14 -17.54
C MET A 562 -24.44 -2.30 -18.45
N TYR A 563 -24.52 -3.52 -17.91
CA TYR A 563 -25.00 -4.71 -18.61
C TYR A 563 -26.17 -5.34 -17.84
N PRO A 564 -27.42 -5.06 -18.24
CA PRO A 564 -28.59 -5.55 -17.51
C PRO A 564 -28.62 -7.07 -17.29
N GLY A 565 -28.12 -7.86 -18.25
CA GLY A 565 -28.07 -9.32 -18.16
C GLY A 565 -27.17 -9.86 -17.04
N VAL A 566 -26.18 -9.11 -16.58
CA VAL A 566 -25.24 -9.53 -15.51
C VAL A 566 -25.33 -8.64 -14.27
N THR A 567 -26.18 -7.64 -14.25
CA THR A 567 -26.38 -6.78 -13.07
C THR A 567 -26.68 -7.58 -11.80
N PRO A 568 -27.48 -8.65 -11.80
CA PRO A 568 -27.68 -9.48 -10.61
C PRO A 568 -26.38 -10.08 -10.05
N ALA A 569 -25.48 -10.54 -10.91
CA ALA A 569 -24.18 -11.06 -10.48
C ALA A 569 -23.28 -9.97 -9.90
N ILE A 570 -23.25 -8.80 -10.50
CA ILE A 570 -22.54 -7.61 -10.00
C ILE A 570 -23.09 -7.20 -8.62
N ARG A 571 -24.40 -7.10 -8.48
CA ARG A 571 -25.07 -6.79 -7.20
C ARG A 571 -24.70 -7.80 -6.12
N SER A 572 -24.75 -9.09 -6.45
CA SER A 572 -24.41 -10.15 -5.50
C SER A 572 -22.97 -10.04 -5.00
N ALA A 573 -22.01 -9.72 -5.87
CA ALA A 573 -20.62 -9.51 -5.49
C ALA A 573 -20.46 -8.28 -4.57
N ILE A 574 -21.10 -7.17 -4.87
CA ILE A 574 -21.04 -5.96 -4.04
C ILE A 574 -21.72 -6.21 -2.68
N GLU A 575 -22.86 -6.91 -2.66
CA GLU A 575 -23.53 -7.30 -1.41
C GLU A 575 -22.67 -8.22 -0.55
N LEU A 576 -21.92 -9.12 -1.14
CA LEU A 576 -20.96 -9.96 -0.42
C LEU A 576 -19.90 -9.12 0.30
N ARG A 577 -19.35 -8.09 -0.38
CA ARG A 577 -18.44 -7.15 0.25
C ARG A 577 -19.06 -6.45 1.46
N TYR A 578 -20.30 -5.99 1.32
CA TYR A 578 -20.99 -5.30 2.42
C TYR A 578 -21.28 -6.23 3.60
N ARG A 579 -21.58 -7.49 3.34
CA ARG A 579 -21.66 -8.49 4.41
C ARG A 579 -20.34 -8.73 5.11
N LEU A 580 -19.21 -8.63 4.39
CA LEU A 580 -17.86 -8.80 4.92
C LEU A 580 -17.27 -7.50 5.49
N LEU A 581 -17.96 -6.36 5.47
CA LEU A 581 -17.42 -5.09 5.98
C LEU A 581 -16.92 -5.17 7.42
N PRO A 582 -17.57 -5.86 8.38
CA PRO A 582 -17.01 -6.03 9.72
C PRO A 582 -15.66 -6.74 9.72
N TYR A 583 -15.46 -7.72 8.84
CA TYR A 583 -14.19 -8.40 8.65
C TYR A 583 -13.14 -7.45 8.05
N PHE A 584 -13.47 -6.74 6.96
CA PHE A 584 -12.58 -5.73 6.38
C PHE A 584 -12.17 -4.66 7.38
N TYR A 585 -13.12 -4.18 8.17
CA TYR A 585 -12.84 -3.12 9.15
C TYR A 585 -11.92 -3.60 10.27
N THR A 586 -12.11 -4.84 10.72
CA THR A 586 -11.21 -5.49 11.68
C THR A 586 -9.81 -5.65 11.08
N LEU A 587 -9.69 -6.04 9.81
CA LEU A 587 -8.40 -6.12 9.11
C LEU A 587 -7.72 -4.75 9.00
N MET A 588 -8.48 -3.69 8.71
CA MET A 588 -7.94 -2.32 8.65
C MET A 588 -7.46 -1.85 10.03
N TRP A 589 -8.18 -2.21 11.10
CA TRP A 589 -7.73 -1.98 12.46
C TRP A 589 -6.40 -2.70 12.75
N GLN A 590 -6.29 -3.97 12.38
CA GLN A 590 -5.08 -4.77 12.59
C GLN A 590 -3.91 -4.25 11.73
N ALA A 591 -4.17 -3.71 10.54
CA ALA A 591 -3.16 -3.06 9.73
C ALA A 591 -2.58 -1.82 10.43
N TYR A 592 -3.41 -1.03 11.10
CA TYR A 592 -2.99 0.11 11.91
C TYR A 592 -2.36 -0.30 13.24
N ALA A 593 -2.99 -1.19 14.00
CA ALA A 593 -2.59 -1.53 15.37
C ALA A 593 -1.41 -2.49 15.41
N ASP A 594 -1.39 -3.48 14.52
CA ASP A 594 -0.50 -4.64 14.59
C ASP A 594 0.41 -4.77 13.36
N ASP A 595 0.39 -3.80 12.43
CA ASP A 595 1.14 -3.80 11.18
C ASP A 595 0.82 -5.03 10.27
N GLU A 596 -0.38 -5.58 10.38
CA GLU A 596 -0.80 -6.77 9.64
C GLU A 596 -1.29 -6.42 8.22
N PRO A 597 -0.77 -7.07 7.16
CA PRO A 597 -1.27 -6.89 5.81
C PRO A 597 -2.71 -7.33 5.66
N MET A 598 -3.52 -6.57 4.93
CA MET A 598 -4.90 -6.95 4.60
C MET A 598 -4.95 -7.98 3.49
N LEU A 599 -4.26 -7.72 2.37
CA LEU A 599 -4.04 -8.71 1.31
C LEU A 599 -2.73 -9.44 1.53
N ARG A 600 -2.72 -10.74 1.29
CA ARG A 600 -1.58 -11.62 1.53
C ARG A 600 -1.35 -12.58 0.37
N PRO A 601 -0.11 -12.74 -0.10
CA PRO A 601 0.23 -13.92 -0.90
C PRO A 601 -0.06 -15.19 -0.10
N THR A 602 -0.39 -16.26 -0.79
CA THR A 602 -0.73 -17.53 -0.14
C THR A 602 0.39 -18.08 0.75
N PHE A 603 1.66 -17.79 0.41
CA PHE A 603 2.80 -18.22 1.24
C PHE A 603 2.96 -17.45 2.56
N LEU A 604 2.40 -16.26 2.70
CA LEU A 604 2.74 -15.37 3.81
C LEU A 604 2.46 -15.99 5.19
N ASP A 605 1.42 -16.80 5.29
CA ASP A 605 1.07 -17.55 6.49
C ASP A 605 1.38 -19.05 6.38
N HIS A 606 1.96 -19.52 5.25
CA HIS A 606 2.18 -20.94 4.93
C HIS A 606 3.55 -21.18 4.29
N GLU A 607 4.61 -20.54 4.77
CA GLU A 607 5.94 -20.62 4.16
C GLU A 607 6.57 -22.01 4.18
N HIS A 608 6.10 -22.90 5.04
CA HIS A 608 6.52 -24.30 5.07
C HIS A 608 6.00 -25.11 3.86
N ASP A 609 4.96 -24.64 3.20
CA ASP A 609 4.38 -25.25 2.01
C ASP A 609 4.98 -24.65 0.73
N VAL A 610 5.93 -25.36 0.14
CA VAL A 610 6.71 -24.90 -1.02
C VAL A 610 5.80 -24.55 -2.22
N GLN A 611 4.67 -25.24 -2.38
CA GLN A 611 3.72 -24.99 -3.47
C GLN A 611 3.14 -23.56 -3.42
N THR A 612 3.04 -22.97 -2.24
CA THR A 612 2.50 -21.60 -2.08
C THR A 612 3.39 -20.50 -2.68
N PHE A 613 4.66 -20.81 -2.96
CA PHE A 613 5.59 -19.89 -3.62
C PHE A 613 5.49 -19.89 -5.15
N GLU A 614 4.80 -20.85 -5.73
CA GLU A 614 4.55 -20.83 -7.17
C GLU A 614 3.60 -19.69 -7.55
N GLU A 615 3.86 -19.06 -8.68
CA GLU A 615 2.97 -18.00 -9.18
C GLU A 615 1.55 -18.55 -9.40
N CYS A 616 0.59 -17.84 -8.85
CA CYS A 616 -0.82 -18.24 -8.93
C CYS A 616 -1.74 -17.02 -9.00
N ASP A 617 -3.03 -17.27 -9.18
CA ASP A 617 -4.06 -16.24 -9.23
C ASP A 617 -4.87 -16.16 -7.92
N ASP A 618 -4.40 -16.85 -6.88
CA ASP A 618 -5.02 -16.91 -5.56
C ASP A 618 -4.35 -15.92 -4.61
N PHE A 619 -5.11 -15.44 -3.63
CA PHE A 619 -4.57 -14.63 -2.54
C PHE A 619 -5.40 -14.82 -1.26
N LEU A 620 -4.86 -14.37 -0.15
CA LEU A 620 -5.57 -14.34 1.12
C LEU A 620 -6.05 -12.92 1.43
N LEU A 621 -7.31 -12.81 1.85
CA LEU A 621 -7.85 -11.62 2.51
C LEU A 621 -7.81 -11.86 4.02
N GLY A 622 -6.91 -11.15 4.71
CA GLY A 622 -6.53 -11.54 6.07
C GLY A 622 -5.89 -12.94 6.08
N ARG A 623 -5.92 -13.60 7.21
CA ARG A 623 -5.43 -14.97 7.35
C ARG A 623 -6.47 -16.04 7.00
N ASP A 624 -7.73 -15.64 6.93
CA ASP A 624 -8.87 -16.55 7.02
C ASP A 624 -9.52 -16.86 5.70
N ILE A 625 -9.49 -15.96 4.72
CA ILE A 625 -10.22 -16.14 3.44
C ILE A 625 -9.22 -16.29 2.29
N LEU A 626 -9.28 -17.47 1.64
CA LEU A 626 -8.59 -17.73 0.37
C LEU A 626 -9.52 -17.35 -0.78
N VAL A 627 -9.10 -16.39 -1.60
CA VAL A 627 -9.85 -15.89 -2.74
C VAL A 627 -9.31 -16.54 -4.01
N ALA A 628 -10.15 -17.28 -4.71
CA ALA A 628 -9.82 -17.98 -5.93
C ALA A 628 -10.52 -17.35 -7.14
N SER A 629 -10.07 -16.15 -7.53
CA SER A 629 -10.66 -15.41 -8.64
C SER A 629 -10.56 -16.17 -9.97
N VAL A 630 -11.61 -16.09 -10.78
CA VAL A 630 -11.56 -16.52 -12.17
C VAL A 630 -11.00 -15.39 -13.02
N VAL A 631 -9.90 -15.64 -13.71
CA VAL A 631 -9.16 -14.63 -14.47
C VAL A 631 -8.98 -15.01 -15.95
N GLU A 632 -9.68 -16.02 -16.41
CA GLU A 632 -9.70 -16.47 -17.81
C GLU A 632 -11.12 -16.54 -18.35
N GLN A 633 -11.29 -16.09 -19.58
CA GLN A 633 -12.57 -16.10 -20.28
C GLN A 633 -13.11 -17.52 -20.44
N GLY A 634 -14.41 -17.70 -20.17
CA GLY A 634 -15.11 -18.96 -20.38
C GLY A 634 -14.95 -19.98 -19.25
N GLU A 635 -14.08 -19.74 -18.29
CA GLU A 635 -13.88 -20.65 -17.17
C GLU A 635 -15.10 -20.66 -16.23
N ARG A 636 -15.54 -21.86 -15.88
CA ARG A 636 -16.66 -22.13 -14.97
C ARG A 636 -16.26 -23.08 -13.84
N GLN A 637 -15.01 -23.41 -13.78
CA GLN A 637 -14.37 -24.15 -12.69
C GLN A 637 -13.05 -23.48 -12.35
N ARG A 638 -12.63 -23.62 -11.11
CA ARG A 638 -11.38 -23.06 -10.63
C ARG A 638 -10.57 -24.10 -9.88
N ARG A 639 -9.41 -24.45 -10.42
CA ARG A 639 -8.44 -25.29 -9.74
C ARG A 639 -7.65 -24.46 -8.76
N VAL A 640 -7.58 -24.89 -7.50
CA VAL A 640 -6.97 -24.16 -6.38
C VAL A 640 -6.07 -25.08 -5.59
N TRP A 641 -4.89 -24.59 -5.22
CA TRP A 641 -4.07 -25.20 -4.19
C TRP A 641 -4.55 -24.73 -2.83
N LEU A 642 -4.94 -25.67 -1.97
CA LEU A 642 -5.22 -25.36 -0.57
C LEU A 642 -3.92 -25.46 0.22
N PRO A 643 -3.39 -24.33 0.75
CA PRO A 643 -2.16 -24.36 1.53
C PRO A 643 -2.25 -25.37 2.68
N ASP A 644 -1.14 -26.08 2.91
CA ASP A 644 -1.02 -26.99 4.04
C ASP A 644 -1.02 -26.20 5.35
N ASN A 645 -2.00 -26.43 6.21
CA ASN A 645 -2.17 -25.70 7.46
C ASN A 645 -2.56 -26.58 8.64
N GLU A 646 -2.44 -27.90 8.51
CA GLU A 646 -2.81 -28.92 9.52
C GLU A 646 -4.30 -28.94 9.88
N THR A 647 -5.04 -27.86 9.70
CA THR A 647 -6.45 -27.72 10.13
C THR A 647 -7.45 -27.87 8.99
N GLY A 648 -7.05 -27.58 7.77
CA GLY A 648 -7.89 -27.65 6.57
C GLY A 648 -8.63 -26.35 6.26
N TRP A 649 -9.51 -26.46 5.27
CA TRP A 649 -10.25 -25.35 4.68
C TRP A 649 -11.70 -25.72 4.46
N TYR A 650 -12.59 -24.75 4.59
CA TYR A 650 -14.02 -24.87 4.29
C TYR A 650 -14.37 -24.11 3.03
N ASP A 651 -15.23 -24.65 2.20
CA ASP A 651 -15.95 -23.84 1.21
C ASP A 651 -16.85 -22.83 1.95
N PHE A 652 -16.69 -21.55 1.61
CA PHE A 652 -17.42 -20.47 2.27
C PHE A 652 -18.96 -20.62 2.16
N TYR A 653 -19.44 -21.13 1.02
CA TYR A 653 -20.85 -21.14 0.69
C TYR A 653 -21.58 -22.39 1.23
N ASN A 654 -21.05 -23.56 1.00
CA ASN A 654 -21.70 -24.82 1.37
C ASN A 654 -21.16 -25.47 2.65
N GLY A 655 -20.03 -24.98 3.19
CA GLY A 655 -19.41 -25.49 4.40
C GLY A 655 -18.71 -26.85 4.25
N GLU A 656 -18.47 -27.31 3.04
CA GLU A 656 -17.69 -28.53 2.78
C GLU A 656 -16.24 -28.33 3.21
N TRP A 657 -15.70 -29.33 3.91
CA TRP A 657 -14.34 -29.27 4.45
C TRP A 657 -13.36 -30.10 3.61
N PHE A 658 -12.16 -29.57 3.44
CA PHE A 658 -11.03 -30.20 2.74
C PHE A 658 -9.77 -30.11 3.58
N SER A 659 -8.92 -31.15 3.54
CA SER A 659 -7.57 -31.03 4.13
C SER A 659 -6.71 -30.04 3.31
N GLY A 660 -5.77 -29.40 3.98
CA GLY A 660 -4.73 -28.64 3.30
C GLY A 660 -3.74 -29.51 2.53
N GLY A 661 -2.83 -28.88 1.78
CA GLY A 661 -1.76 -29.56 1.04
C GLY A 661 -2.24 -30.32 -0.20
N GLN A 662 -3.29 -29.85 -0.88
CA GLN A 662 -3.83 -30.50 -2.05
C GLN A 662 -4.46 -29.55 -3.06
N TRP A 663 -4.54 -30.02 -4.30
CA TRP A 663 -5.32 -29.37 -5.34
C TRP A 663 -6.80 -29.80 -5.25
N ILE A 664 -7.69 -28.83 -5.32
CA ILE A 664 -9.13 -29.06 -5.51
C ILE A 664 -9.64 -28.31 -6.70
N THR A 665 -10.80 -28.70 -7.21
CA THR A 665 -11.52 -27.98 -8.26
C THR A 665 -12.85 -27.50 -7.69
N LEU A 666 -13.07 -26.18 -7.74
CA LEU A 666 -14.30 -25.54 -7.28
C LEU A 666 -15.16 -25.16 -8.49
N ASP A 667 -16.46 -25.33 -8.37
CA ASP A 667 -17.41 -24.77 -9.33
C ASP A 667 -17.41 -23.26 -9.25
N ALA A 668 -17.31 -22.61 -10.39
CA ALA A 668 -17.23 -21.16 -10.54
C ALA A 668 -18.19 -20.66 -11.63
N PRO A 669 -19.52 -20.88 -11.48
CA PRO A 669 -20.47 -20.26 -12.39
C PRO A 669 -20.28 -18.72 -12.36
N LEU A 670 -20.77 -18.03 -13.39
CA LEU A 670 -20.45 -16.60 -13.57
C LEU A 670 -20.83 -15.75 -12.36
N GLU A 671 -21.90 -16.09 -11.68
CA GLU A 671 -22.39 -15.36 -10.51
C GLU A 671 -21.64 -15.64 -9.19
N LYS A 672 -20.68 -16.58 -9.20
CA LYS A 672 -20.00 -17.03 -7.97
C LYS A 672 -18.50 -16.72 -7.98
N LEU A 673 -18.03 -16.05 -6.94
CA LEU A 673 -16.61 -15.93 -6.60
C LEU A 673 -16.23 -17.07 -5.66
N PRO A 674 -15.38 -18.03 -6.08
CA PRO A 674 -14.95 -19.11 -5.19
C PRO A 674 -14.13 -18.59 -4.01
N LEU A 675 -14.53 -18.98 -2.80
CA LEU A 675 -13.89 -18.58 -1.53
C LEU A 675 -13.74 -19.81 -0.65
N MET A 676 -12.55 -19.95 -0.06
CA MET A 676 -12.28 -20.94 0.99
C MET A 676 -11.96 -20.24 2.29
N VAL A 677 -12.34 -20.83 3.40
CA VAL A 677 -12.11 -20.26 4.74
C VAL A 677 -11.28 -21.24 5.56
N ARG A 678 -10.24 -20.72 6.19
CA ARG A 678 -9.36 -21.49 7.07
C ARG A 678 -10.17 -22.14 8.20
N ALA A 679 -9.99 -23.43 8.44
CA ALA A 679 -10.56 -24.07 9.63
C ALA A 679 -9.97 -23.46 10.89
N GLY A 680 -10.83 -23.15 11.85
CA GLY A 680 -10.50 -22.41 13.05
C GLY A 680 -10.81 -20.91 12.96
N ALA A 681 -11.27 -20.41 11.82
CA ALA A 681 -11.66 -19.02 11.64
C ALA A 681 -13.05 -18.71 12.21
N GLY A 682 -13.25 -17.44 12.57
CA GLY A 682 -14.54 -16.84 12.84
C GLY A 682 -14.67 -15.56 12.03
N LEU A 683 -15.63 -15.51 11.12
CA LEU A 683 -15.84 -14.36 10.24
C LEU A 683 -16.96 -13.47 10.78
N PRO A 684 -16.68 -12.22 11.17
CA PRO A 684 -17.72 -11.27 11.51
C PRO A 684 -18.42 -10.78 10.23
N LEU A 685 -19.73 -10.91 10.23
CA LEU A 685 -20.58 -10.56 9.09
C LEU A 685 -21.66 -9.56 9.49
N SER A 686 -22.01 -8.71 8.55
CA SER A 686 -23.17 -7.83 8.60
C SER A 686 -24.35 -8.42 7.81
N LYS A 687 -25.55 -7.91 8.02
CA LYS A 687 -26.63 -8.05 7.08
C LYS A 687 -26.38 -7.20 5.83
N ARG A 688 -27.24 -7.31 4.82
CA ARG A 688 -27.26 -6.37 3.71
C ARG A 688 -27.58 -4.97 4.21
N ILE A 689 -26.72 -4.01 3.89
CA ILE A 689 -26.91 -2.58 4.14
C ILE A 689 -26.73 -1.82 2.82
N THR A 690 -27.28 -0.61 2.70
CA THR A 690 -27.18 0.19 1.48
C THR A 690 -25.98 1.13 1.49
N TYR A 691 -25.52 1.51 2.67
CA TYR A 691 -24.29 2.26 2.93
C TYR A 691 -23.86 2.06 4.38
N VAL A 692 -22.64 2.41 4.72
CA VAL A 692 -22.15 2.34 6.10
C VAL A 692 -22.90 3.34 6.96
N SER A 693 -23.70 2.82 7.88
CA SER A 693 -24.55 3.59 8.80
C SER A 693 -24.76 2.78 10.08
N ALA A 694 -24.63 3.43 11.22
CA ALA A 694 -24.90 2.80 12.51
C ALA A 694 -26.36 2.32 12.62
N GLU A 695 -27.29 3.04 12.04
CA GLU A 695 -28.72 2.67 12.06
C GLU A 695 -29.03 1.42 11.25
N GLN A 696 -28.36 1.25 10.09
CA GLN A 696 -28.54 0.06 9.25
C GLN A 696 -27.78 -1.14 9.78
N ASP A 697 -26.65 -0.93 10.45
CA ASP A 697 -25.76 -1.97 10.95
C ASP A 697 -26.17 -2.48 12.36
N ASP A 698 -27.43 -2.85 12.47
CA ASP A 698 -28.08 -3.27 13.73
C ASP A 698 -27.99 -4.79 14.00
N THR A 699 -27.23 -5.52 13.19
CA THR A 699 -27.09 -6.98 13.28
C THR A 699 -25.64 -7.37 13.07
N ARG A 700 -25.13 -8.23 13.93
CA ARG A 700 -23.78 -8.80 13.79
C ARG A 700 -23.84 -10.31 13.96
N GLU A 701 -23.18 -11.00 13.03
CA GLU A 701 -23.01 -12.45 13.06
C GLU A 701 -21.51 -12.79 13.14
N LEU A 702 -21.15 -13.75 13.95
CA LEU A 702 -19.84 -14.40 13.91
C LEU A 702 -20.04 -15.81 13.36
N LYS A 703 -19.68 -16.01 12.10
CA LYS A 703 -19.75 -17.31 11.44
C LYS A 703 -18.48 -18.09 11.72
N LEU A 704 -18.58 -19.16 12.49
CA LEU A 704 -17.48 -20.03 12.88
C LEU A 704 -17.24 -21.12 11.83
N PHE A 705 -15.97 -21.42 11.61
CA PHE A 705 -15.51 -22.56 10.80
C PHE A 705 -14.64 -23.44 11.68
N PRO A 706 -15.23 -24.31 12.50
CA PRO A 706 -14.52 -24.96 13.59
C PRO A 706 -13.48 -25.97 13.11
N LEU A 707 -12.48 -26.22 13.95
CA LEU A 707 -11.54 -27.31 13.75
C LEU A 707 -12.30 -28.65 13.69
N LYS A 708 -11.93 -29.55 12.78
CA LYS A 708 -12.51 -30.89 12.73
C LYS A 708 -12.09 -31.75 13.91
N GLY A 709 -10.90 -31.51 14.45
CA GLY A 709 -10.37 -32.20 15.62
C GLY A 709 -10.47 -31.37 16.92
N VAL A 710 -9.73 -31.80 17.90
CA VAL A 710 -9.58 -31.10 19.18
C VAL A 710 -8.56 -29.99 19.03
N GLY A 711 -8.89 -28.80 19.54
CA GLY A 711 -7.97 -27.68 19.50
C GLY A 711 -8.64 -26.37 19.88
N THR A 712 -7.83 -25.33 19.88
CA THR A 712 -8.24 -23.96 20.25
C THR A 712 -7.75 -22.98 19.21
N THR A 713 -8.64 -22.08 18.81
CA THR A 713 -8.32 -20.93 17.93
C THR A 713 -8.92 -19.66 18.51
N SER A 714 -8.44 -18.51 18.05
CA SER A 714 -8.89 -17.22 18.54
C SER A 714 -8.96 -16.20 17.42
N GLY A 715 -9.66 -15.10 17.68
CA GLY A 715 -9.75 -13.98 16.77
C GLY A 715 -10.30 -12.73 17.43
N LEU A 716 -10.50 -11.72 16.63
CA LEU A 716 -10.92 -10.38 17.03
C LEU A 716 -12.04 -9.88 16.12
N LEU A 717 -13.00 -9.21 16.69
CA LEU A 717 -13.89 -8.27 16.01
C LEU A 717 -13.65 -6.88 16.62
N PHE A 718 -13.33 -5.93 15.76
CA PHE A 718 -13.18 -4.53 16.14
C PHE A 718 -14.37 -3.71 15.63
N GLU A 719 -14.92 -2.87 16.50
CA GLU A 719 -16.03 -1.96 16.20
C GLU A 719 -15.80 -0.60 16.84
N ASP A 720 -16.20 0.45 16.13
CA ASP A 720 -16.34 1.82 16.66
C ASP A 720 -17.42 2.57 15.86
N ASP A 721 -17.49 3.89 16.01
CA ASP A 721 -18.46 4.71 15.26
C ASP A 721 -18.14 4.83 13.75
N GLY A 722 -16.98 4.31 13.32
CA GLY A 722 -16.57 4.31 11.93
C GLY A 722 -15.90 5.59 11.42
N GLU A 723 -15.88 6.66 12.19
CA GLU A 723 -15.44 7.98 11.72
C GLU A 723 -14.49 8.71 12.68
N SER A 724 -14.74 8.64 13.99
CA SER A 724 -14.05 9.48 14.96
C SER A 724 -12.76 8.88 15.48
N TRP A 725 -12.06 9.65 16.31
CA TRP A 725 -10.86 9.24 17.02
C TRP A 725 -11.15 8.54 18.36
N GLY A 726 -12.42 8.20 18.63
CA GLY A 726 -12.87 7.64 19.90
C GLY A 726 -12.08 6.43 20.37
N TYR A 727 -11.57 5.61 19.46
CA TYR A 727 -10.73 4.45 19.78
C TYR A 727 -9.46 4.81 20.58
N GLN A 728 -8.93 6.03 20.43
CA GLN A 728 -7.76 6.51 21.18
C GLN A 728 -8.04 6.73 22.65
N THR A 729 -9.30 6.93 23.00
CA THR A 729 -9.77 7.18 24.39
C THR A 729 -10.62 6.04 24.95
N GLY A 730 -10.62 4.87 24.28
CA GLY A 730 -11.38 3.71 24.71
C GLY A 730 -12.81 3.62 24.20
N ASN A 731 -13.32 4.62 23.45
CA ASN A 731 -14.62 4.57 22.80
C ASN A 731 -14.57 3.77 21.50
N ALA A 732 -14.25 2.49 21.65
CA ALA A 732 -14.31 1.44 20.65
C ALA A 732 -14.73 0.15 21.34
N LEU A 733 -14.94 -0.90 20.58
CA LEU A 733 -15.30 -2.21 21.08
C LEU A 733 -14.37 -3.26 20.48
N TRP A 734 -13.62 -3.93 21.32
CA TRP A 734 -12.81 -5.10 20.96
C TRP A 734 -13.51 -6.33 21.49
N VAL A 735 -14.03 -7.16 20.60
CA VAL A 735 -14.61 -8.46 20.94
C VAL A 735 -13.57 -9.53 20.62
N GLU A 736 -12.89 -9.99 21.68
CA GLU A 736 -11.93 -11.08 21.60
C GLU A 736 -12.67 -12.40 21.80
N TRP A 737 -12.42 -13.37 20.94
CA TRP A 737 -13.05 -14.67 21.05
C TRP A 737 -12.02 -15.80 20.99
N GLU A 738 -12.32 -16.87 21.71
CA GLU A 738 -11.59 -18.13 21.70
C GLU A 738 -12.58 -19.26 21.41
N MET A 739 -12.30 -20.04 20.37
CA MET A 739 -13.11 -21.20 20.00
C MET A 739 -12.38 -22.47 20.43
N VAL A 740 -12.94 -23.19 21.37
CA VAL A 740 -12.44 -24.47 21.88
C VAL A 740 -13.28 -25.58 21.28
N CYS A 741 -12.65 -26.43 20.46
CA CYS A 741 -13.28 -27.56 19.80
C CYS A 741 -12.87 -28.87 20.48
N ASP A 742 -13.83 -29.75 20.73
CA ASP A 742 -13.60 -31.15 21.15
C ASP A 742 -14.49 -32.12 20.33
N GLY A 743 -14.54 -33.37 20.69
CA GLY A 743 -15.32 -34.36 19.94
C GLY A 743 -16.84 -34.20 20.03
N ALA A 744 -17.36 -33.42 20.98
CA ALA A 744 -18.80 -33.28 21.26
C ALA A 744 -19.27 -31.83 21.20
N THR A 745 -18.39 -30.87 21.49
CA THR A 745 -18.78 -29.47 21.66
C THR A 745 -17.86 -28.51 20.90
N ILE A 746 -18.41 -27.35 20.58
CA ILE A 746 -17.70 -26.15 20.13
C ILE A 746 -18.05 -25.07 21.15
N ASN A 747 -17.11 -24.69 21.99
CA ASN A 747 -17.31 -23.67 23.01
C ASN A 747 -16.65 -22.36 22.58
N LEU A 748 -17.45 -21.37 22.26
CA LEU A 748 -17.00 -20.01 21.96
C LEU A 748 -16.95 -19.21 23.26
N LYS A 749 -15.77 -18.89 23.72
CA LYS A 749 -15.56 -17.93 24.80
C LYS A 749 -15.44 -16.54 24.22
N VAL A 750 -16.27 -15.63 24.68
CA VAL A 750 -16.29 -14.23 24.19
C VAL A 750 -15.98 -13.30 25.35
N ASN A 751 -15.03 -12.41 25.13
CA ASN A 751 -14.69 -11.34 26.05
C ASN A 751 -14.69 -10.00 25.29
N ALA A 752 -15.33 -8.99 25.83
CA ALA A 752 -15.40 -7.69 25.22
C ALA A 752 -14.85 -6.61 26.13
N ARG A 753 -14.10 -5.67 25.55
CA ARG A 753 -13.58 -4.48 26.23
C ARG A 753 -13.85 -3.22 25.40
N GLY A 754 -13.84 -2.09 26.09
CA GLY A 754 -14.09 -0.76 25.49
C GLY A 754 -15.51 -0.25 25.75
N ASP A 755 -15.75 1.03 25.47
CA ASP A 755 -16.98 1.74 25.89
C ASP A 755 -17.99 1.92 24.77
N TYR A 756 -17.59 1.72 23.50
CA TYR A 756 -18.49 1.88 22.35
C TYR A 756 -19.67 0.91 22.41
N ARG A 757 -20.87 1.41 22.11
CA ARG A 757 -22.13 0.64 22.06
C ARG A 757 -22.61 0.57 20.60
N PRO A 758 -22.42 -0.58 19.93
CA PRO A 758 -22.94 -0.75 18.57
C PRO A 758 -24.48 -0.81 18.57
N ALA A 759 -25.07 -0.62 17.41
CA ALA A 759 -26.54 -0.72 17.24
C ALA A 759 -27.06 -2.15 17.41
N TRP A 760 -26.23 -3.17 17.20
CA TRP A 760 -26.61 -4.55 17.45
C TRP A 760 -26.54 -4.88 18.95
N SER A 761 -27.55 -5.61 19.43
CA SER A 761 -27.66 -5.97 20.85
C SER A 761 -27.08 -7.34 21.19
N ALA A 762 -26.96 -8.21 20.18
CA ALA A 762 -26.43 -9.56 20.33
C ALA A 762 -25.49 -9.89 19.17
N LEU A 763 -24.39 -10.57 19.50
CA LEU A 763 -23.53 -11.22 18.51
C LEU A 763 -24.13 -12.61 18.25
N LYS A 764 -24.67 -12.80 17.05
CA LYS A 764 -25.20 -14.09 16.63
C LYS A 764 -24.03 -15.00 16.23
N VAL A 765 -24.09 -16.26 16.60
CA VAL A 765 -23.06 -17.25 16.28
C VAL A 765 -23.66 -18.33 15.40
N SER A 766 -23.03 -18.62 14.27
CA SER A 766 -23.48 -19.66 13.35
C SER A 766 -22.36 -20.64 13.04
N LEU A 767 -22.74 -21.85 12.64
CA LEU A 767 -21.88 -22.96 12.24
C LEU A 767 -22.21 -23.41 10.82
N PRO A 768 -21.30 -24.11 10.12
CA PRO A 768 -21.63 -24.80 8.90
C PRO A 768 -22.80 -25.79 9.10
N VAL A 769 -23.66 -25.90 8.09
CA VAL A 769 -24.91 -26.71 8.17
C VAL A 769 -24.65 -28.17 8.58
N GLU A 770 -23.54 -28.75 8.15
CA GLU A 770 -23.17 -30.13 8.42
C GLU A 770 -22.51 -30.34 9.79
N GLU A 771 -22.27 -29.28 10.57
CA GLU A 771 -21.70 -29.41 11.91
C GLU A 771 -22.74 -29.96 12.91
N LYS A 772 -22.37 -31.01 13.60
CA LYS A 772 -23.28 -31.74 14.51
C LYS A 772 -22.96 -31.54 16.00
N ARG A 773 -21.81 -30.98 16.32
CA ARG A 773 -21.41 -30.73 17.70
C ARG A 773 -22.26 -29.64 18.34
N THR A 774 -22.45 -29.75 19.64
CA THR A 774 -23.21 -28.75 20.39
C THR A 774 -22.43 -27.43 20.47
N LEU A 775 -23.07 -26.32 20.08
CA LEU A 775 -22.52 -24.98 20.23
C LEU A 775 -22.76 -24.49 21.66
N LEU A 776 -21.70 -24.10 22.32
CA LEU A 776 -21.73 -23.41 23.60
C LEU A 776 -21.19 -22.01 23.44
N VAL A 777 -21.82 -21.03 24.07
CA VAL A 777 -21.30 -19.65 24.16
C VAL A 777 -21.05 -19.37 25.67
N ASN A 778 -19.78 -19.14 26.01
CA ASN A 778 -19.34 -18.99 27.39
C ASN A 778 -19.78 -20.17 28.31
N GLY A 779 -19.73 -21.40 27.75
CA GLY A 779 -20.07 -22.61 28.47
C GLY A 779 -21.56 -22.93 28.58
N VAL A 780 -22.43 -22.11 28.00
CA VAL A 780 -23.89 -22.31 27.96
C VAL A 780 -24.32 -22.63 26.55
N GLU A 781 -25.15 -23.67 26.40
CA GLU A 781 -25.71 -24.01 25.07
C GLU A 781 -26.52 -22.84 24.53
N GLY A 782 -26.17 -22.42 23.30
CA GLY A 782 -26.80 -21.28 22.62
C GLY A 782 -26.03 -20.80 21.42
N SER A 783 -26.64 -19.90 20.66
CA SER A 783 -26.09 -19.31 19.43
C SER A 783 -26.01 -17.78 19.48
N GLU A 784 -26.02 -17.19 20.65
CA GLU A 784 -25.92 -15.74 20.82
C GLU A 784 -25.08 -15.38 22.05
N TRP A 785 -24.35 -14.29 21.90
CA TRP A 785 -23.67 -13.63 23.00
C TRP A 785 -24.27 -12.25 23.22
N MET A 786 -24.66 -12.00 24.47
CA MET A 786 -25.18 -10.70 24.91
C MET A 786 -24.09 -10.00 25.72
N ARG A 787 -23.83 -8.74 25.43
CA ARG A 787 -22.85 -7.93 26.15
C ARG A 787 -23.39 -7.49 27.51
#